data_b3ffb46bac35abcc68d6b01279c3deab
#
_entry.id   b3ffb46bac35abcc68d6b01279c3deab
#
_cell.length_a   1.000
_cell.length_b   1.000
_cell.length_c   1.000
_cell.angle_alpha   90.00
_cell.angle_beta   90.00
_cell.angle_gamma   90.00
#
_symmetry.space_group_name_H-M   'P 1'
#
loop_
_entity.id
_entity.type
_entity.pdbx_description
1 polymer ?
#
loop_
_entity_poly.entity_id
_entity_poly.type
_entity_poly.pdbx_seq_one_letter_code
_entity_poly.pdbx_strand_id
1 'polypeptide(L)'
;MSEEKNKPSGAQKGDYSASNITVLEGLEAVRKRPAMYIGDVGFKGLHHMVWEVVDNSIDEALAGHCDTITVTINEDNSISVSDNGRGIPTDMHEKEKRSALEVVMTVLHAGGKFDKDTYKVSGGLHGVGVSCVNALSSMLEVTVHRGGKIFKQEYSQGIPKYSVKETGKTDITGTFVHFLPDTEIFTVSEYKYETVASRLRELSFLNAGIKIKLTDKREKDDDGNYIGEDFFSEGGLIEFVNYLDGSREKLIPDPVYMEGEKGDIPVQVALTYNTSYTENVVSYVNNINTIEGGTHVAGFRRALTRTLKSYADKSGLLDKAKVEIVGDDFREGLTAIISIKVQEPQFEGQTKTKLGNSDAMGAVDTSVSEILNNYLEENPKEARAIVQKVILAAQARQAARKAREMVQRKNVMSGTGLPGKLADCSSRDATECELYLVEGDSAGGSAKQGRDRKFQAILPLRGKILNVEKAQEHRIYENEEIKNMITALGVKFGTEEDPKALDMEKLRYHKIIIMTDADIDGSHIRTLILTFFFRYMKDLIDNGYLYIALPPLYLLKKGKQERYAWSEDDRERVTRELAGDGKEESVGLQRYKGLGEMNPEQLWTTTMNPEHRSLKQVTIESAAEADHLFSVLMGDEVAPRREFIEKNAKYAKVDV
;
A
#
# COMPACT_ATOMS: atom_id res chain seq x y z
N MET A 1 3.26 60.96 47.26
CA MET A 1 2.70 60.85 45.94
C MET A 1 3.66 60.00 45.12
N SER A 2 3.43 58.75 45.08
CA SER A 2 4.22 57.74 44.32
C SER A 2 3.25 56.93 43.45
N GLU A 3 3.38 57.10 42.14
CA GLU A 3 2.61 56.38 41.12
C GLU A 3 3.04 54.92 41.06
N GLU A 4 2.16 54.01 41.41
CA GLU A 4 2.30 52.59 41.13
C GLU A 4 1.97 52.32 39.66
N LYS A 5 2.97 51.87 38.88
CA LYS A 5 2.80 51.36 37.55
C LYS A 5 2.14 49.96 37.57
N ASN A 6 0.92 49.86 37.12
CA ASN A 6 0.23 48.61 36.82
C ASN A 6 1.00 47.83 35.77
N LYS A 7 1.48 46.61 36.11
CA LYS A 7 1.88 45.57 35.17
C LYS A 7 0.64 44.87 34.63
N PRO A 8 0.53 44.57 33.34
CA PRO A 8 -0.56 43.75 32.83
C PRO A 8 -0.42 42.31 33.34
N SER A 9 -1.46 41.83 34.00
CA SER A 9 -1.62 40.46 34.49
C SER A 9 -1.58 39.46 33.33
N GLY A 10 -0.94 38.32 33.59
CA GLY A 10 -0.77 37.21 32.65
C GLY A 10 -2.09 36.67 32.11
N ALA A 11 -2.04 36.20 30.88
CA ALA A 11 -3.12 35.49 30.23
C ALA A 11 -3.61 34.33 31.13
N GLN A 12 -4.87 34.39 31.53
CA GLN A 12 -5.55 33.31 32.23
C GLN A 12 -5.61 32.11 31.23
N LYS A 13 -5.03 30.96 31.62
CA LYS A 13 -5.34 29.68 31.00
C LYS A 13 -6.85 29.50 31.09
N GLY A 14 -7.53 29.34 29.94
CA GLY A 14 -8.96 29.17 29.91
C GLY A 14 -9.39 28.01 30.80
N ASP A 15 -10.29 28.30 31.72
CA ASP A 15 -10.91 27.31 32.58
C ASP A 15 -11.67 26.30 31.71
N TYR A 16 -11.40 25.00 31.85
CA TYR A 16 -12.13 23.94 31.15
C TYR A 16 -13.53 23.82 31.76
N SER A 17 -14.51 24.35 31.06
CA SER A 17 -15.91 24.41 31.51
C SER A 17 -16.85 23.80 30.44
N ALA A 18 -18.11 23.58 30.79
CA ALA A 18 -19.10 23.06 29.86
C ALA A 18 -19.23 23.88 28.57
N SER A 19 -18.92 25.17 28.61
CA SER A 19 -18.92 26.04 27.42
C SER A 19 -17.80 25.73 26.42
N ASN A 20 -16.78 24.98 26.84
CA ASN A 20 -15.67 24.54 25.99
C ASN A 20 -15.95 23.20 25.29
N ILE A 21 -17.07 22.55 25.65
CA ILE A 21 -17.51 21.30 25.00
C ILE A 21 -18.33 21.67 23.78
N THR A 22 -17.74 21.46 22.59
CA THR A 22 -18.44 21.64 21.30
C THR A 22 -18.99 20.30 20.84
N VAL A 23 -20.30 20.22 20.62
CA VAL A 23 -20.94 19.08 19.97
C VAL A 23 -20.94 19.35 18.46
N LEU A 24 -20.35 18.43 17.70
CA LEU A 24 -20.37 18.46 16.23
C LEU A 24 -21.46 17.52 15.76
N GLU A 25 -22.36 18.00 14.93
CA GLU A 25 -23.48 17.21 14.41
C GLU A 25 -23.30 16.93 12.89
N GLY A 26 -23.71 15.73 12.47
CA GLY A 26 -23.80 15.37 11.06
C GLY A 26 -22.47 15.48 10.30
N LEU A 27 -22.55 16.02 9.09
CA LEU A 27 -21.41 16.12 8.16
C LEU A 27 -20.35 17.16 8.56
N GLU A 28 -20.67 18.09 9.45
CA GLU A 28 -19.68 19.03 10.00
C GLU A 28 -18.59 18.30 10.80
N ALA A 29 -18.94 17.24 11.51
CA ALA A 29 -18.00 16.39 12.24
C ALA A 29 -16.99 15.74 11.29
N VAL A 30 -17.44 15.28 10.12
CA VAL A 30 -16.60 14.68 9.06
C VAL A 30 -15.59 15.71 8.55
N ARG A 31 -16.04 16.91 8.21
CA ARG A 31 -15.17 17.99 7.71
C ARG A 31 -14.12 18.45 8.74
N LYS A 32 -14.47 18.49 10.02
CA LYS A 32 -13.54 18.87 11.11
C LYS A 32 -12.52 17.77 11.46
N ARG A 33 -12.86 16.50 11.27
CA ARG A 33 -12.03 15.35 11.62
C ARG A 33 -12.03 14.30 10.49
N PRO A 34 -11.65 14.65 9.26
CA PRO A 34 -11.76 13.76 8.10
C PRO A 34 -10.97 12.45 8.28
N ALA A 35 -9.79 12.50 8.91
CA ALA A 35 -8.97 11.33 9.14
C ALA A 35 -9.66 10.23 9.99
N MET A 36 -10.65 10.58 10.81
CA MET A 36 -11.43 9.57 11.55
C MET A 36 -12.31 8.70 10.64
N TYR A 37 -12.66 9.21 9.44
CA TYR A 37 -13.59 8.56 8.50
C TYR A 37 -12.88 7.95 7.29
N ILE A 38 -11.83 8.61 6.78
CA ILE A 38 -11.12 8.20 5.56
C ILE A 38 -9.64 7.85 5.82
N GLY A 39 -9.20 7.79 7.08
CA GLY A 39 -7.85 7.38 7.49
C GLY A 39 -6.83 8.52 7.49
N ASP A 40 -6.69 9.28 6.42
CA ASP A 40 -5.84 10.46 6.32
C ASP A 40 -6.41 11.52 5.37
N VAL A 41 -5.74 12.64 5.21
CA VAL A 41 -6.10 13.71 4.26
C VAL A 41 -5.07 13.86 3.13
N GLY A 42 -4.15 12.94 3.04
CA GLY A 42 -3.15 12.85 1.98
C GLY A 42 -3.60 11.93 0.85
N PHE A 43 -2.61 11.30 0.22
CA PHE A 43 -2.81 10.44 -0.94
C PHE A 43 -3.77 9.26 -0.67
N LYS A 44 -3.62 8.56 0.45
CA LYS A 44 -4.49 7.42 0.79
C LYS A 44 -5.94 7.85 0.99
N GLY A 45 -6.17 8.91 1.75
CA GLY A 45 -7.52 9.41 2.01
C GLY A 45 -8.20 9.94 0.75
N LEU A 46 -7.46 10.60 -0.16
CA LEU A 46 -7.99 11.03 -1.45
C LEU A 46 -8.51 9.85 -2.28
N HIS A 47 -7.72 8.78 -2.42
CA HIS A 47 -8.13 7.57 -3.16
C HIS A 47 -9.24 6.80 -2.45
N HIS A 48 -9.28 6.85 -1.10
CA HIS A 48 -10.36 6.21 -0.34
C HIS A 48 -11.75 6.74 -0.69
N MET A 49 -11.86 8.01 -1.08
CA MET A 49 -13.13 8.57 -1.58
C MET A 49 -13.64 7.83 -2.83
N VAL A 50 -12.74 7.42 -3.72
CA VAL A 50 -13.10 6.61 -4.90
C VAL A 50 -13.61 5.24 -4.46
N TRP A 51 -12.89 4.61 -3.50
CA TRP A 51 -13.28 3.29 -2.99
C TRP A 51 -14.67 3.29 -2.38
N GLU A 52 -15.03 4.28 -1.59
CA GLU A 52 -16.35 4.35 -0.95
C GLU A 52 -17.49 4.45 -1.98
N VAL A 53 -17.27 5.08 -3.13
CA VAL A 53 -18.28 5.13 -4.20
C VAL A 53 -18.30 3.85 -5.02
N VAL A 54 -17.13 3.31 -5.40
CA VAL A 54 -17.02 2.06 -6.17
C VAL A 54 -17.56 0.87 -5.36
N ASP A 55 -17.25 0.79 -4.06
CA ASP A 55 -17.72 -0.29 -3.19
C ASP A 55 -19.25 -0.31 -3.08
N ASN A 56 -19.94 0.84 -3.24
CA ASN A 56 -21.40 0.85 -3.32
C ASN A 56 -21.93 0.18 -4.59
N SER A 57 -21.27 0.39 -5.72
CA SER A 57 -21.59 -0.28 -6.98
C SER A 57 -21.27 -1.79 -6.92
N ILE A 58 -20.17 -2.16 -6.26
CA ILE A 58 -19.82 -3.57 -5.98
C ILE A 58 -20.85 -4.23 -5.06
N ASP A 59 -21.38 -3.53 -4.05
CA ASP A 59 -22.44 -4.07 -3.19
C ASP A 59 -23.74 -4.35 -3.97
N GLU A 60 -24.09 -3.51 -4.96
CA GLU A 60 -25.18 -3.80 -5.91
C GLU A 60 -24.90 -5.05 -6.75
N ALA A 61 -23.64 -5.25 -7.14
CA ALA A 61 -23.23 -6.44 -7.87
C ALA A 61 -23.28 -7.71 -7.01
N LEU A 62 -22.82 -7.64 -5.76
CA LEU A 62 -22.95 -8.73 -4.78
C LEU A 62 -24.40 -9.10 -4.48
N ALA A 63 -25.31 -8.12 -4.56
CA ALA A 63 -26.75 -8.34 -4.47
C ALA A 63 -27.38 -8.90 -5.77
N GLY A 64 -26.58 -9.08 -6.84
CA GLY A 64 -27.02 -9.63 -8.14
C GLY A 64 -27.74 -8.64 -9.05
N HIS A 65 -27.57 -7.34 -8.84
CA HIS A 65 -28.29 -6.29 -9.56
C HIS A 65 -27.40 -5.42 -10.45
N CYS A 66 -26.08 -5.59 -10.44
CA CYS A 66 -25.13 -4.81 -11.22
C CYS A 66 -24.10 -5.75 -11.87
N ASP A 67 -23.79 -5.54 -13.14
CA ASP A 67 -22.77 -6.29 -13.89
C ASP A 67 -21.75 -5.37 -14.58
N THR A 68 -22.00 -4.05 -14.59
CA THR A 68 -21.14 -3.08 -15.28
C THR A 68 -20.95 -1.83 -14.43
N ILE A 69 -19.68 -1.50 -14.20
CA ILE A 69 -19.25 -0.31 -13.45
C ILE A 69 -18.29 0.49 -14.32
N THR A 70 -18.48 1.80 -14.43
CA THR A 70 -17.57 2.69 -15.14
C THR A 70 -17.02 3.73 -14.19
N VAL A 71 -15.70 3.86 -14.16
CA VAL A 71 -14.96 4.86 -13.37
C VAL A 71 -14.22 5.80 -14.32
N THR A 72 -14.33 7.09 -14.13
CA THR A 72 -13.64 8.09 -14.96
C THR A 72 -12.92 9.09 -14.07
N ILE A 73 -11.62 9.27 -14.33
CA ILE A 73 -10.83 10.39 -13.82
C ILE A 73 -10.98 11.52 -14.84
N ASN A 74 -11.60 12.62 -14.47
CA ASN A 74 -11.87 13.74 -15.38
C ASN A 74 -10.67 14.69 -15.47
N GLU A 75 -10.68 15.59 -16.46
CA GLU A 75 -9.60 16.56 -16.74
C GLU A 75 -9.33 17.51 -15.54
N ASP A 76 -10.35 17.81 -14.75
CA ASP A 76 -10.27 18.66 -13.55
C ASP A 76 -9.94 17.90 -12.26
N ASN A 77 -9.51 16.64 -12.36
CA ASN A 77 -9.32 15.71 -11.24
C ASN A 77 -10.59 15.43 -10.42
N SER A 78 -11.78 15.62 -10.98
CA SER A 78 -13.00 15.04 -10.44
C SER A 78 -13.12 13.56 -10.83
N ILE A 79 -13.90 12.81 -10.05
CA ILE A 79 -14.18 11.39 -10.32
C ILE A 79 -15.65 11.22 -10.68
N SER A 80 -15.90 10.42 -11.70
CA SER A 80 -17.25 9.93 -12.03
C SER A 80 -17.30 8.42 -11.88
N VAL A 81 -18.30 7.91 -11.17
CA VAL A 81 -18.58 6.46 -11.05
C VAL A 81 -20.02 6.22 -11.49
N SER A 82 -20.23 5.27 -12.37
CA SER A 82 -21.54 4.86 -12.87
C SER A 82 -21.70 3.37 -12.75
N ASP A 83 -22.85 2.91 -12.29
CA ASP A 83 -23.27 1.51 -12.29
C ASP A 83 -24.61 1.31 -13.00
N ASN A 84 -24.92 0.07 -13.33
CA ASN A 84 -26.23 -0.33 -13.87
C ASN A 84 -27.07 -1.10 -12.84
N GLY A 85 -26.88 -0.81 -11.54
CA GLY A 85 -27.64 -1.41 -10.45
C GLY A 85 -29.09 -0.94 -10.38
N ARG A 86 -29.75 -1.17 -9.24
CA ARG A 86 -31.17 -0.78 -9.03
C ARG A 86 -31.39 0.72 -8.94
N GLY A 87 -30.33 1.50 -8.72
CA GLY A 87 -30.41 2.92 -8.38
C GLY A 87 -30.83 3.17 -6.92
N ILE A 88 -30.26 4.17 -6.28
CA ILE A 88 -30.59 4.55 -4.89
C ILE A 88 -32.11 4.89 -4.80
N PRO A 89 -32.84 4.46 -3.77
CA PRO A 89 -34.23 4.84 -3.57
C PRO A 89 -34.41 6.37 -3.53
N THR A 90 -35.45 6.86 -4.19
CA THR A 90 -35.74 8.31 -4.28
C THR A 90 -37.06 8.70 -3.60
N ASP A 91 -37.78 7.70 -3.09
CA ASP A 91 -39.03 7.89 -2.38
C ASP A 91 -38.83 8.71 -1.10
N MET A 92 -39.93 9.28 -0.58
CA MET A 92 -39.91 10.07 0.65
C MET A 92 -39.66 9.17 1.87
N HIS A 93 -38.58 9.44 2.61
CA HIS A 93 -38.28 8.72 3.85
C HIS A 93 -39.25 9.15 4.96
N GLU A 94 -39.94 8.19 5.57
CA GLU A 94 -41.07 8.46 6.50
C GLU A 94 -40.68 9.30 7.73
N LYS A 95 -39.50 9.03 8.30
CA LYS A 95 -39.03 9.73 9.51
C LYS A 95 -38.38 11.07 9.19
N GLU A 96 -37.49 11.09 8.18
CA GLU A 96 -36.71 12.26 7.85
C GLU A 96 -37.46 13.30 7.03
N LYS A 97 -38.60 12.94 6.42
CA LYS A 97 -39.42 13.82 5.57
C LYS A 97 -38.67 14.45 4.41
N ARG A 98 -37.64 13.71 3.93
CA ARG A 98 -36.80 14.03 2.78
C ARG A 98 -36.71 12.81 1.88
N SER A 99 -36.27 12.98 0.62
CA SER A 99 -36.02 11.84 -0.27
C SER A 99 -34.98 10.89 0.35
N ALA A 100 -35.17 9.58 0.22
CA ALA A 100 -34.22 8.58 0.69
C ALA A 100 -32.81 8.81 0.09
N LEU A 101 -32.72 9.26 -1.17
CA LEU A 101 -31.48 9.69 -1.79
C LEU A 101 -30.78 10.78 -0.97
N GLU A 102 -31.51 11.86 -0.61
CA GLU A 102 -30.94 12.94 0.20
C GLU A 102 -30.52 12.47 1.58
N VAL A 103 -31.28 11.57 2.20
CA VAL A 103 -30.93 10.98 3.50
C VAL A 103 -29.62 10.19 3.43
N VAL A 104 -29.46 9.32 2.43
CA VAL A 104 -28.24 8.53 2.24
C VAL A 104 -27.02 9.45 1.99
N MET A 105 -27.21 10.56 1.30
CA MET A 105 -26.12 11.48 0.96
C MET A 105 -25.75 12.45 2.09
N THR A 106 -26.65 12.69 3.08
CA THR A 106 -26.46 13.76 4.07
C THR A 106 -26.51 13.32 5.52
N VAL A 107 -26.97 12.11 5.81
CA VAL A 107 -27.11 11.60 7.17
C VAL A 107 -26.09 10.49 7.39
N LEU A 108 -25.29 10.61 8.47
CA LEU A 108 -24.38 9.55 8.89
C LEU A 108 -25.20 8.39 9.47
N HIS A 109 -24.71 7.17 9.25
CA HIS A 109 -25.38 5.93 9.71
C HIS A 109 -26.78 5.74 9.10
N ALA A 110 -26.96 6.19 7.85
CA ALA A 110 -28.18 5.96 7.07
C ALA A 110 -27.85 5.13 5.83
N GLY A 111 -28.70 4.13 5.52
CA GLY A 111 -28.54 3.32 4.31
C GLY A 111 -29.30 2.00 4.36
N GLY A 112 -29.60 1.43 3.19
CA GLY A 112 -30.29 0.14 3.05
C GLY A 112 -29.46 -1.08 3.47
N LYS A 113 -28.17 -0.91 3.73
CA LYS A 113 -27.25 -1.98 4.13
C LYS A 113 -27.44 -2.45 5.59
N PHE A 114 -28.23 -1.75 6.38
CA PHE A 114 -28.68 -2.20 7.71
C PHE A 114 -29.83 -3.20 7.64
N ASP A 115 -30.46 -3.35 6.47
CA ASP A 115 -31.53 -4.32 6.23
C ASP A 115 -30.93 -5.57 5.55
N LYS A 116 -30.91 -6.68 6.29
CA LYS A 116 -30.34 -7.98 5.85
C LYS A 116 -31.15 -8.63 4.70
N ASP A 117 -32.42 -8.29 4.55
CA ASP A 117 -33.26 -8.79 3.45
C ASP A 117 -32.86 -8.10 2.13
N THR A 118 -32.37 -6.88 2.20
CA THR A 118 -31.94 -6.09 1.03
C THR A 118 -30.49 -6.39 0.63
N TYR A 119 -29.58 -6.56 1.60
CA TYR A 119 -28.17 -6.89 1.37
C TYR A 119 -27.71 -7.95 2.37
N LYS A 120 -27.60 -9.21 1.92
CA LYS A 120 -27.09 -10.30 2.75
C LYS A 120 -25.63 -10.10 3.15
N VAL A 121 -24.84 -9.53 2.25
CA VAL A 121 -23.41 -9.23 2.42
C VAL A 121 -23.12 -7.87 1.80
N SER A 122 -22.38 -7.04 2.49
CA SER A 122 -21.92 -5.75 1.94
C SER A 122 -20.53 -5.39 2.49
N GLY A 123 -19.75 -4.65 1.70
CA GLY A 123 -18.49 -4.03 2.15
C GLY A 123 -18.75 -2.78 3.00
N GLY A 124 -19.81 -2.04 2.69
CA GLY A 124 -20.23 -0.84 3.42
C GLY A 124 -21.03 -1.16 4.67
N LEU A 125 -20.39 -1.15 5.85
CA LEU A 125 -20.99 -1.59 7.11
C LEU A 125 -21.62 -0.46 7.93
N HIS A 126 -21.08 0.75 7.84
CA HIS A 126 -21.38 1.82 8.77
C HIS A 126 -22.39 2.84 8.26
N GLY A 127 -22.78 2.77 6.97
CA GLY A 127 -23.70 3.73 6.35
C GLY A 127 -23.15 5.17 6.34
N VAL A 128 -21.82 5.32 6.22
CA VAL A 128 -21.16 6.64 6.27
C VAL A 128 -20.35 6.95 5.02
N GLY A 129 -20.03 5.97 4.17
CA GLY A 129 -19.08 6.13 3.07
C GLY A 129 -19.43 7.27 2.11
N VAL A 130 -20.56 7.17 1.42
CA VAL A 130 -20.95 8.19 0.42
C VAL A 130 -21.28 9.54 1.05
N SER A 131 -21.81 9.58 2.27
CA SER A 131 -22.04 10.83 2.99
C SER A 131 -20.73 11.50 3.41
N CYS A 132 -19.68 10.72 3.73
CA CYS A 132 -18.33 11.25 3.92
C CYS A 132 -17.75 11.81 2.61
N VAL A 133 -17.88 11.09 1.49
CA VAL A 133 -17.46 11.62 0.17
C VAL A 133 -18.16 12.95 -0.13
N ASN A 134 -19.47 13.03 0.12
CA ASN A 134 -20.24 14.27 -0.05
C ASN A 134 -19.71 15.40 0.85
N ALA A 135 -19.48 15.13 2.12
CA ALA A 135 -18.98 16.14 3.07
C ALA A 135 -17.57 16.66 2.71
N LEU A 136 -16.73 15.80 2.13
CA LEU A 136 -15.32 16.09 1.80
C LEU A 136 -15.12 16.55 0.35
N SER A 137 -16.22 16.78 -0.38
CA SER A 137 -16.20 17.28 -1.76
C SER A 137 -16.65 18.74 -1.83
N SER A 138 -15.92 19.54 -2.60
CA SER A 138 -16.34 20.92 -2.93
C SER A 138 -17.60 20.92 -3.81
N MET A 139 -17.75 19.89 -4.65
CA MET A 139 -18.91 19.63 -5.50
C MET A 139 -19.19 18.14 -5.55
N LEU A 140 -20.46 17.74 -5.41
CA LEU A 140 -20.93 16.40 -5.70
C LEU A 140 -22.28 16.47 -6.44
N GLU A 141 -22.39 15.67 -7.48
CA GLU A 141 -23.62 15.45 -8.23
C GLU A 141 -23.99 13.98 -8.18
N VAL A 142 -25.25 13.68 -7.90
CA VAL A 142 -25.79 12.34 -8.02
C VAL A 142 -26.97 12.31 -8.97
N THR A 143 -26.93 11.36 -9.92
CA THR A 143 -28.02 11.08 -10.84
C THR A 143 -28.44 9.63 -10.67
N VAL A 144 -29.75 9.40 -10.46
CA VAL A 144 -30.32 8.08 -10.25
C VAL A 144 -31.33 7.76 -11.34
N HIS A 145 -31.15 6.62 -11.98
CA HIS A 145 -32.08 6.03 -12.94
C HIS A 145 -32.88 4.93 -12.22
N ARG A 146 -34.17 5.22 -11.93
CA ARG A 146 -35.02 4.28 -11.18
C ARG A 146 -36.48 4.47 -11.50
N GLY A 147 -37.22 3.35 -11.64
CA GLY A 147 -38.67 3.38 -11.87
C GLY A 147 -39.10 4.11 -13.15
N GLY A 148 -38.29 4.06 -14.22
CA GLY A 148 -38.56 4.73 -15.48
C GLY A 148 -38.29 6.24 -15.47
N LYS A 149 -37.66 6.77 -14.41
CA LYS A 149 -37.40 8.19 -14.20
C LYS A 149 -35.94 8.46 -13.90
N ILE A 150 -35.53 9.69 -14.21
CA ILE A 150 -34.20 10.23 -13.87
C ILE A 150 -34.37 11.24 -12.75
N PHE A 151 -33.63 11.00 -11.65
CA PHE A 151 -33.59 11.92 -10.51
C PHE A 151 -32.19 12.50 -10.37
N LYS A 152 -32.11 13.78 -10.03
CA LYS A 152 -30.82 14.48 -9.87
C LYS A 152 -30.83 15.35 -8.60
N GLN A 153 -29.68 15.38 -7.92
CA GLN A 153 -29.40 16.31 -6.84
C GLN A 153 -27.91 16.68 -6.82
N GLU A 154 -27.63 17.93 -6.49
CA GLU A 154 -26.27 18.47 -6.36
C GLU A 154 -26.03 18.96 -4.95
N TYR A 155 -24.76 18.87 -4.56
CA TYR A 155 -24.28 19.21 -3.22
C TYR A 155 -23.01 20.06 -3.32
N SER A 156 -22.74 20.82 -2.27
CA SER A 156 -21.46 21.47 -2.02
C SER A 156 -21.11 21.28 -0.55
N GLN A 157 -19.96 20.65 -0.29
CA GLN A 157 -19.48 20.40 1.07
C GLN A 157 -20.52 19.69 1.96
N GLY A 158 -21.25 18.73 1.38
CA GLY A 158 -22.29 17.96 2.06
C GLY A 158 -23.67 18.64 2.10
N ILE A 159 -23.79 19.90 1.69
CA ILE A 159 -25.03 20.67 1.75
C ILE A 159 -25.77 20.57 0.40
N PRO A 160 -27.03 20.10 0.36
CA PRO A 160 -27.79 20.02 -0.88
C PRO A 160 -28.10 21.42 -1.41
N LYS A 161 -27.87 21.64 -2.71
CA LYS A 161 -28.20 22.93 -3.38
C LYS A 161 -29.70 23.07 -3.62
N TYR A 162 -30.41 21.97 -3.76
CA TYR A 162 -31.85 21.88 -3.95
C TYR A 162 -32.35 20.47 -3.59
N SER A 163 -33.64 20.31 -3.36
CA SER A 163 -34.25 19.00 -3.14
C SER A 163 -34.19 18.13 -4.39
N VAL A 164 -34.21 16.80 -4.24
CA VAL A 164 -34.20 15.85 -5.37
C VAL A 164 -35.21 16.23 -6.42
N LYS A 165 -34.78 16.32 -7.68
CA LYS A 165 -35.61 16.68 -8.83
C LYS A 165 -35.72 15.56 -9.84
N GLU A 166 -36.93 15.27 -10.31
CA GLU A 166 -37.15 14.49 -11.52
C GLU A 166 -36.74 15.33 -12.74
N THR A 167 -35.79 14.84 -13.54
CA THR A 167 -35.23 15.58 -14.68
C THR A 167 -35.56 14.94 -16.02
N GLY A 168 -36.08 13.71 -16.04
CA GLY A 168 -36.41 13.04 -17.28
C GLY A 168 -36.96 11.63 -17.09
N LYS A 169 -37.10 10.90 -18.21
CA LYS A 169 -37.48 9.49 -18.26
C LYS A 169 -36.31 8.66 -18.77
N THR A 170 -36.28 7.40 -18.40
CA THR A 170 -35.21 6.48 -18.77
C THR A 170 -35.72 5.05 -18.85
N ASP A 171 -35.09 4.23 -19.71
CA ASP A 171 -35.36 2.80 -19.81
C ASP A 171 -34.28 1.96 -19.08
N ILE A 172 -33.23 2.61 -18.51
CA ILE A 172 -32.17 1.95 -17.76
C ILE A 172 -32.33 2.21 -16.26
N THR A 173 -31.64 1.39 -15.46
CA THR A 173 -31.48 1.60 -14.01
C THR A 173 -30.02 1.84 -13.68
N GLY A 174 -29.73 2.45 -12.54
CA GLY A 174 -28.36 2.64 -12.05
C GLY A 174 -28.17 3.92 -11.27
N THR A 175 -26.96 4.09 -10.77
CA THR A 175 -26.53 5.29 -10.06
C THR A 175 -25.30 5.87 -10.73
N PHE A 176 -25.29 7.19 -10.90
CA PHE A 176 -24.13 7.96 -11.33
C PHE A 176 -23.77 8.95 -10.22
N VAL A 177 -22.52 8.93 -9.79
CA VAL A 177 -21.96 9.86 -8.81
C VAL A 177 -20.77 10.55 -9.42
N HIS A 178 -20.78 11.88 -9.39
CA HIS A 178 -19.66 12.71 -9.83
C HIS A 178 -19.26 13.64 -8.70
N PHE A 179 -17.99 13.65 -8.32
CA PHE A 179 -17.51 14.46 -7.21
C PHE A 179 -16.12 15.04 -7.45
N LEU A 180 -15.90 16.23 -6.90
CA LEU A 180 -14.63 16.92 -6.87
C LEU A 180 -14.19 17.08 -5.41
N PRO A 181 -13.06 16.51 -4.99
CA PRO A 181 -12.53 16.65 -3.63
C PRO A 181 -12.31 18.11 -3.24
N ASP A 182 -12.49 18.41 -1.95
CA ASP A 182 -12.29 19.76 -1.42
C ASP A 182 -10.81 20.00 -1.12
N THR A 183 -10.17 20.89 -1.88
CA THR A 183 -8.75 21.24 -1.74
C THR A 183 -8.42 21.97 -0.43
N GLU A 184 -9.43 22.45 0.31
CA GLU A 184 -9.22 22.98 1.67
C GLU A 184 -8.96 21.87 2.70
N ILE A 185 -9.35 20.62 2.38
CA ILE A 185 -9.21 19.47 3.28
C ILE A 185 -8.02 18.59 2.87
N PHE A 186 -7.91 18.29 1.57
CA PHE A 186 -6.88 17.39 1.07
C PHE A 186 -5.56 18.13 0.80
N THR A 187 -4.45 17.53 1.26
CA THR A 187 -3.09 18.07 1.01
C THR A 187 -2.58 17.75 -0.40
N VAL A 188 -3.24 16.84 -1.10
CA VAL A 188 -3.00 16.45 -2.49
C VAL A 188 -4.32 16.42 -3.24
N SER A 189 -4.30 16.79 -4.53
CA SER A 189 -5.51 16.91 -5.36
C SER A 189 -5.49 15.99 -6.59
N GLU A 190 -4.39 15.27 -6.84
CA GLU A 190 -4.24 14.47 -8.03
C GLU A 190 -4.41 12.98 -7.75
N TYR A 191 -5.29 12.32 -8.50
CA TYR A 191 -5.43 10.88 -8.50
C TYR A 191 -4.34 10.23 -9.35
N LYS A 192 -3.79 9.10 -8.88
CA LYS A 192 -2.90 8.27 -9.69
C LYS A 192 -3.70 7.19 -10.40
N TYR A 193 -3.56 7.15 -11.73
CA TYR A 193 -4.20 6.15 -12.56
C TYR A 193 -3.91 4.73 -12.10
N GLU A 194 -2.62 4.39 -11.88
CA GLU A 194 -2.20 3.05 -11.50
C GLU A 194 -2.81 2.57 -10.16
N THR A 195 -2.97 3.48 -9.20
CA THR A 195 -3.60 3.15 -7.92
C THR A 195 -5.07 2.80 -8.09
N VAL A 196 -5.78 3.56 -8.93
CA VAL A 196 -7.19 3.27 -9.25
C VAL A 196 -7.30 1.98 -10.05
N ALA A 197 -6.49 1.81 -11.09
CA ALA A 197 -6.46 0.63 -11.95
C ALA A 197 -6.19 -0.66 -11.17
N SER A 198 -5.19 -0.64 -10.28
CA SER A 198 -4.85 -1.80 -9.43
C SER A 198 -6.04 -2.24 -8.57
N ARG A 199 -6.72 -1.30 -7.92
CA ARG A 199 -7.90 -1.63 -7.09
C ARG A 199 -9.07 -2.16 -7.92
N LEU A 200 -9.35 -1.58 -9.08
CA LEU A 200 -10.42 -2.05 -9.96
C LEU A 200 -10.14 -3.44 -10.52
N ARG A 201 -8.88 -3.73 -10.82
CA ARG A 201 -8.41 -5.07 -11.24
C ARG A 201 -8.63 -6.10 -10.14
N GLU A 202 -8.25 -5.81 -8.88
CA GLU A 202 -8.54 -6.68 -7.73
C GLU A 202 -10.05 -6.96 -7.61
N LEU A 203 -10.88 -5.93 -7.71
CA LEU A 203 -12.33 -6.06 -7.62
C LEU A 203 -12.93 -6.91 -8.74
N SER A 204 -12.38 -6.86 -9.96
CA SER A 204 -12.84 -7.72 -11.06
C SER A 204 -12.54 -9.20 -10.82
N PHE A 205 -11.40 -9.51 -10.21
CA PHE A 205 -11.06 -10.89 -9.82
C PHE A 205 -11.90 -11.41 -8.64
N LEU A 206 -12.17 -10.55 -7.66
CA LEU A 206 -12.97 -10.91 -6.48
C LEU A 206 -14.46 -11.11 -6.81
N ASN A 207 -14.90 -10.55 -7.93
CA ASN A 207 -16.31 -10.59 -8.37
C ASN A 207 -16.39 -11.04 -9.83
N ALA A 208 -16.13 -12.31 -10.06
CA ALA A 208 -16.15 -12.90 -11.42
C ALA A 208 -17.44 -12.54 -12.18
N GLY A 209 -17.30 -12.16 -13.45
CA GLY A 209 -18.40 -11.79 -14.33
C GLY A 209 -18.79 -10.31 -14.30
N ILE A 210 -18.19 -9.49 -13.42
CA ILE A 210 -18.42 -8.04 -13.41
C ILE A 210 -17.44 -7.36 -14.37
N LYS A 211 -17.96 -6.48 -15.20
CA LYS A 211 -17.18 -5.62 -16.09
C LYS A 211 -16.93 -4.27 -15.44
N ILE A 212 -15.66 -3.91 -15.22
CA ILE A 212 -15.27 -2.62 -14.68
C ILE A 212 -14.42 -1.88 -15.72
N LYS A 213 -14.82 -0.66 -16.07
CA LYS A 213 -14.11 0.17 -17.03
C LYS A 213 -13.49 1.37 -16.34
N LEU A 214 -12.20 1.61 -16.55
CA LEU A 214 -11.50 2.83 -16.12
C LEU A 214 -11.14 3.68 -17.34
N THR A 215 -11.35 4.98 -17.25
CA THR A 215 -10.91 5.95 -18.25
C THR A 215 -10.27 7.15 -17.56
N ASP A 216 -9.08 7.55 -17.98
CA ASP A 216 -8.42 8.78 -17.56
C ASP A 216 -8.51 9.82 -18.69
N LYS A 217 -9.24 10.90 -18.48
CA LYS A 217 -9.42 11.96 -19.45
C LYS A 217 -8.35 13.05 -19.41
N ARG A 218 -7.41 12.97 -18.47
CA ARG A 218 -6.32 13.93 -18.33
C ARG A 218 -5.23 13.73 -19.37
N GLU A 219 -5.06 12.47 -19.81
CA GLU A 219 -4.01 12.08 -20.75
C GLU A 219 -4.60 11.32 -21.95
N LYS A 220 -3.95 11.47 -23.09
CA LYS A 220 -4.28 10.75 -24.32
C LYS A 220 -3.09 9.96 -24.80
N ASP A 221 -3.36 8.82 -25.42
CA ASP A 221 -2.35 8.03 -26.13
C ASP A 221 -1.93 8.71 -27.45
N ASP A 222 -0.95 8.11 -28.13
CA ASP A 222 -0.41 8.61 -29.40
C ASP A 222 -1.47 8.63 -30.54
N ASP A 223 -2.55 7.86 -30.41
CA ASP A 223 -3.66 7.80 -31.37
C ASP A 223 -4.77 8.81 -31.02
N GLY A 224 -4.61 9.57 -29.92
CA GLY A 224 -5.55 10.61 -29.47
C GLY A 224 -6.72 10.08 -28.63
N ASN A 225 -6.72 8.80 -28.24
CA ASN A 225 -7.71 8.21 -27.35
C ASN A 225 -7.33 8.49 -25.89
N TYR A 226 -8.33 8.61 -25.01
CA TYR A 226 -8.07 8.66 -23.57
C TYR A 226 -7.47 7.37 -23.06
N ILE A 227 -6.54 7.47 -22.11
CA ILE A 227 -5.97 6.29 -21.44
C ILE A 227 -7.09 5.57 -20.70
N GLY A 228 -7.15 4.24 -20.83
CA GLY A 228 -8.15 3.43 -20.14
C GLY A 228 -7.90 1.94 -20.24
N GLU A 229 -8.55 1.21 -19.35
CA GLU A 229 -8.47 -0.25 -19.28
C GLU A 229 -9.84 -0.83 -18.88
N ASP A 230 -10.20 -1.95 -19.50
CA ASP A 230 -11.39 -2.73 -19.14
C ASP A 230 -10.94 -3.93 -18.30
N PHE A 231 -11.45 -4.05 -17.08
CA PHE A 231 -11.19 -5.16 -16.16
C PHE A 231 -12.37 -6.12 -16.17
N PHE A 232 -12.07 -7.37 -16.44
CA PHE A 232 -13.06 -8.44 -16.47
C PHE A 232 -12.36 -9.77 -16.18
N SER A 233 -12.96 -10.62 -15.36
CA SER A 233 -12.46 -11.96 -15.05
C SER A 233 -13.63 -12.96 -15.07
N GLU A 234 -13.46 -14.06 -15.79
CA GLU A 234 -14.38 -15.21 -15.72
C GLU A 234 -13.91 -16.23 -14.68
N GLY A 235 -12.60 -16.41 -14.54
CA GLY A 235 -12.01 -17.39 -13.62
C GLY A 235 -11.82 -16.91 -12.19
N GLY A 236 -12.11 -15.64 -11.90
CA GLY A 236 -12.12 -15.09 -10.55
C GLY A 236 -10.81 -15.28 -9.80
N LEU A 237 -10.84 -15.93 -8.62
CA LEU A 237 -9.65 -16.12 -7.77
C LEU A 237 -8.57 -17.00 -8.43
N ILE A 238 -8.91 -17.87 -9.36
CA ILE A 238 -7.92 -18.67 -10.10
C ILE A 238 -7.10 -17.75 -11.01
N GLU A 239 -7.73 -16.83 -11.71
CA GLU A 239 -7.02 -15.84 -12.52
C GLU A 239 -6.23 -14.88 -11.65
N PHE A 240 -6.77 -14.51 -10.50
CA PHE A 240 -6.08 -13.62 -9.56
C PHE A 240 -4.81 -14.24 -8.99
N VAL A 241 -4.86 -15.50 -8.56
CA VAL A 241 -3.66 -16.18 -8.07
C VAL A 241 -2.61 -16.35 -9.17
N ASN A 242 -3.04 -16.61 -10.41
CA ASN A 242 -2.16 -16.68 -11.57
C ASN A 242 -1.55 -15.30 -11.90
N TYR A 243 -2.32 -14.23 -11.77
CA TYR A 243 -1.82 -12.86 -11.94
C TYR A 243 -0.72 -12.53 -10.92
N LEU A 244 -0.94 -12.84 -9.64
CA LEU A 244 0.06 -12.60 -8.59
C LEU A 244 1.30 -13.48 -8.73
N ASP A 245 1.14 -14.69 -9.22
CA ASP A 245 2.20 -15.70 -9.33
C ASP A 245 2.88 -15.71 -10.71
N GLY A 246 2.33 -15.01 -11.69
CA GLY A 246 2.64 -15.12 -13.11
C GLY A 246 4.12 -14.95 -13.51
N SER A 247 4.95 -14.40 -12.62
CA SER A 247 6.40 -14.24 -12.81
C SER A 247 7.25 -15.31 -12.13
N ARG A 248 6.63 -16.34 -11.53
CA ARG A 248 7.33 -17.38 -10.76
C ARG A 248 7.22 -18.74 -11.42
N GLU A 249 8.27 -19.55 -11.30
CA GLU A 249 8.26 -20.94 -11.77
C GLU A 249 7.31 -21.78 -10.89
N LYS A 250 6.26 -22.32 -11.50
CA LYS A 250 5.21 -23.09 -10.81
C LYS A 250 5.69 -24.48 -10.43
N LEU A 251 5.36 -24.94 -9.22
CA LEU A 251 5.56 -26.32 -8.77
C LEU A 251 4.37 -27.21 -9.08
N ILE A 252 3.18 -26.65 -9.19
CA ILE A 252 1.96 -27.34 -9.58
C ILE A 252 1.38 -26.64 -10.82
N PRO A 253 0.85 -27.40 -11.80
CA PRO A 253 0.45 -26.83 -13.09
C PRO A 253 -0.70 -25.84 -12.97
N ASP A 254 -1.71 -26.18 -12.17
CA ASP A 254 -2.92 -25.40 -11.99
C ASP A 254 -3.12 -25.01 -10.54
N PRO A 255 -3.65 -23.81 -10.26
CA PRO A 255 -4.01 -23.42 -8.90
C PRO A 255 -5.07 -24.33 -8.29
N VAL A 256 -4.95 -24.60 -7.00
CA VAL A 256 -5.96 -25.30 -6.22
C VAL A 256 -7.05 -24.31 -5.85
N TYR A 257 -8.26 -24.50 -6.35
CA TYR A 257 -9.43 -23.71 -5.98
C TYR A 257 -10.29 -24.45 -4.97
N MET A 258 -10.69 -23.77 -3.93
CA MET A 258 -11.51 -24.29 -2.85
C MET A 258 -12.68 -23.35 -2.61
N GLU A 259 -13.89 -23.90 -2.67
CA GLU A 259 -15.12 -23.17 -2.39
C GLU A 259 -15.98 -23.98 -1.42
N GLY A 260 -16.42 -23.34 -0.35
CA GLY A 260 -17.24 -23.97 0.68
C GLY A 260 -18.02 -22.95 1.48
N GLU A 261 -18.96 -23.43 2.28
CA GLU A 261 -19.75 -22.60 3.19
C GLU A 261 -19.88 -23.30 4.53
N LYS A 262 -19.65 -22.55 5.60
CA LYS A 262 -19.83 -23.08 6.94
C LYS A 262 -20.39 -22.00 7.86
N GLY A 263 -21.54 -22.27 8.49
CA GLY A 263 -22.19 -21.32 9.40
C GLY A 263 -22.54 -20.01 8.71
N ASP A 264 -23.14 -20.08 7.51
CA ASP A 264 -23.52 -18.93 6.67
C ASP A 264 -22.35 -18.03 6.25
N ILE A 265 -21.10 -18.56 6.29
CA ILE A 265 -19.90 -17.86 5.83
C ILE A 265 -19.41 -18.56 4.56
N PRO A 266 -19.66 -18.00 3.36
CA PRO A 266 -19.03 -18.44 2.12
C PRO A 266 -17.52 -18.21 2.18
N VAL A 267 -16.76 -19.23 1.82
CA VAL A 267 -15.31 -19.26 1.81
C VAL A 267 -14.83 -19.64 0.42
N GLN A 268 -14.04 -18.79 -0.19
CA GLN A 268 -13.35 -19.06 -1.46
C GLN A 268 -11.85 -18.89 -1.23
N VAL A 269 -11.07 -19.87 -1.64
CA VAL A 269 -9.60 -19.82 -1.57
C VAL A 269 -9.04 -20.35 -2.87
N ALA A 270 -8.10 -19.62 -3.45
CA ALA A 270 -7.24 -20.11 -4.52
C ALA A 270 -5.79 -20.09 -4.04
N LEU A 271 -5.04 -21.16 -4.30
CA LEU A 271 -3.62 -21.21 -3.94
C LEU A 271 -2.79 -21.93 -5.02
N THR A 272 -1.53 -21.56 -5.09
CA THR A 272 -0.51 -22.27 -5.88
C THR A 272 0.81 -22.31 -5.13
N TYR A 273 1.70 -23.21 -5.57
CA TYR A 273 3.07 -23.28 -5.06
C TYR A 273 4.06 -23.03 -6.19
N ASN A 274 5.13 -22.31 -5.88
CA ASN A 274 6.20 -21.93 -6.79
C ASN A 274 7.58 -22.20 -6.16
N THR A 275 8.64 -21.99 -6.94
CA THR A 275 10.03 -22.24 -6.50
C THR A 275 10.60 -21.12 -5.62
N SER A 276 9.91 -20.00 -5.42
CA SER A 276 10.38 -18.87 -4.62
C SER A 276 10.50 -19.20 -3.13
N TYR A 277 11.10 -18.29 -2.37
CA TYR A 277 11.30 -18.45 -0.92
C TYR A 277 10.33 -17.61 -0.09
N THR A 278 9.39 -16.94 -0.73
CA THR A 278 8.46 -16.02 -0.09
C THR A 278 7.06 -16.61 0.05
N GLU A 279 6.35 -16.23 1.12
CA GLU A 279 4.90 -16.40 1.28
C GLU A 279 4.19 -15.16 0.71
N ASN A 280 3.21 -15.35 -0.15
CA ASN A 280 2.34 -14.29 -0.64
C ASN A 280 0.89 -14.68 -0.38
N VAL A 281 0.33 -14.24 0.75
CA VAL A 281 -1.06 -14.49 1.15
C VAL A 281 -1.82 -13.19 1.20
N VAL A 282 -2.80 -13.04 0.32
CA VAL A 282 -3.68 -11.87 0.27
C VAL A 282 -5.07 -12.29 0.74
N SER A 283 -5.71 -11.48 1.57
CA SER A 283 -6.98 -11.85 2.18
C SER A 283 -8.02 -10.75 2.10
N TYR A 284 -9.26 -11.17 1.88
CA TYR A 284 -10.40 -10.28 1.68
C TYR A 284 -11.60 -10.72 2.51
N VAL A 285 -12.30 -9.74 3.06
CA VAL A 285 -13.58 -9.91 3.74
C VAL A 285 -14.58 -8.95 3.11
N ASN A 286 -15.65 -9.47 2.49
CA ASN A 286 -16.62 -8.66 1.75
C ASN A 286 -15.94 -7.72 0.73
N ASN A 287 -14.95 -8.23 -0.01
CA ASN A 287 -14.11 -7.52 -0.96
C ASN A 287 -13.15 -6.46 -0.35
N ILE A 288 -13.11 -6.29 0.96
CA ILE A 288 -12.19 -5.40 1.65
C ILE A 288 -10.87 -6.14 1.89
N ASN A 289 -9.76 -5.56 1.47
CA ASN A 289 -8.43 -6.13 1.70
C ASN A 289 -8.04 -6.01 3.17
N THR A 290 -7.87 -7.16 3.84
CA THR A 290 -7.43 -7.23 5.23
C THR A 290 -5.90 -7.37 5.29
N ILE A 291 -5.19 -6.25 5.15
CA ILE A 291 -3.72 -6.22 5.02
C ILE A 291 -3.03 -6.85 6.24
N GLU A 292 -3.59 -6.69 7.44
CA GLU A 292 -3.10 -7.28 8.68
C GLU A 292 -3.68 -8.69 8.94
N GLY A 293 -4.45 -9.23 7.98
CA GLY A 293 -5.06 -10.55 8.08
C GLY A 293 -6.22 -10.60 9.07
N GLY A 294 -6.14 -11.53 10.01
CA GLY A 294 -7.17 -11.76 11.04
C GLY A 294 -7.51 -13.24 11.20
N THR A 295 -8.65 -13.52 11.83
CA THR A 295 -9.09 -14.86 12.18
C THR A 295 -9.23 -15.80 10.99
N HIS A 296 -9.68 -15.32 9.83
CA HIS A 296 -9.81 -16.11 8.59
C HIS A 296 -8.44 -16.55 8.05
N VAL A 297 -7.42 -15.68 8.09
CA VAL A 297 -6.05 -16.05 7.71
C VAL A 297 -5.45 -17.05 8.70
N ALA A 298 -5.70 -16.87 9.99
CA ALA A 298 -5.29 -17.83 11.02
C ALA A 298 -5.93 -19.21 10.79
N GLY A 299 -7.22 -19.24 10.42
CA GLY A 299 -7.94 -20.47 10.05
C GLY A 299 -7.32 -21.16 8.83
N PHE A 300 -7.01 -20.40 7.78
CA PHE A 300 -6.34 -20.89 6.58
C PHE A 300 -4.95 -21.49 6.90
N ARG A 301 -4.10 -20.74 7.62
CA ARG A 301 -2.75 -21.21 7.97
C ARG A 301 -2.78 -22.48 8.82
N ARG A 302 -3.73 -22.58 9.74
CA ARG A 302 -3.94 -23.78 10.56
C ARG A 302 -4.39 -24.97 9.72
N ALA A 303 -5.38 -24.78 8.85
CA ALA A 303 -5.88 -25.82 7.94
C ALA A 303 -4.79 -26.33 7.01
N LEU A 304 -4.09 -25.43 6.33
CA LEU A 304 -3.01 -25.74 5.39
C LEU A 304 -1.92 -26.60 6.08
N THR A 305 -1.40 -26.09 7.19
CA THR A 305 -0.32 -26.78 7.94
C THR A 305 -0.76 -28.16 8.41
N ARG A 306 -1.93 -28.27 9.02
CA ARG A 306 -2.46 -29.54 9.54
C ARG A 306 -2.70 -30.56 8.43
N THR A 307 -3.33 -30.15 7.33
CA THR A 307 -3.70 -31.04 6.24
C THR A 307 -2.46 -31.54 5.49
N LEU A 308 -1.55 -30.65 5.12
CA LEU A 308 -0.29 -31.02 4.44
C LEU A 308 0.58 -31.92 5.33
N LYS A 309 0.69 -31.60 6.62
CA LYS A 309 1.46 -32.42 7.58
C LYS A 309 0.85 -33.81 7.72
N SER A 310 -0.48 -33.91 7.91
CA SER A 310 -1.17 -35.19 8.01
C SER A 310 -0.99 -36.05 6.76
N TYR A 311 -1.06 -35.46 5.57
CA TYR A 311 -0.81 -36.15 4.30
C TYR A 311 0.65 -36.63 4.20
N ALA A 312 1.60 -35.77 4.52
CA ALA A 312 3.03 -36.08 4.44
C ALA A 312 3.45 -37.17 5.43
N ASP A 313 2.89 -37.19 6.65
CA ASP A 313 3.09 -38.25 7.65
C ASP A 313 2.49 -39.58 7.15
N LYS A 314 1.23 -39.59 6.70
CA LYS A 314 0.56 -40.81 6.18
C LYS A 314 1.26 -41.40 4.96
N SER A 315 1.82 -40.55 4.09
CA SER A 315 2.54 -41.00 2.88
C SER A 315 4.00 -41.36 3.13
N GLY A 316 4.52 -41.25 4.36
CA GLY A 316 5.92 -41.54 4.71
C GLY A 316 6.94 -40.60 4.07
N LEU A 317 6.50 -39.45 3.54
CA LEU A 317 7.38 -38.49 2.87
C LEU A 317 8.31 -37.79 3.85
N LEU A 318 7.89 -37.61 5.12
CA LEU A 318 8.66 -36.93 6.15
C LEU A 318 9.67 -37.83 6.84
N ASP A 319 9.55 -39.14 6.77
CA ASP A 319 10.43 -40.12 7.47
C ASP A 319 11.92 -39.95 7.12
N LYS A 320 12.20 -39.43 5.92
CA LYS A 320 13.56 -39.19 5.41
C LYS A 320 14.09 -37.79 5.68
N ALA A 321 13.27 -36.89 6.18
CA ALA A 321 13.56 -35.46 6.21
C ALA A 321 14.47 -35.08 7.35
N LYS A 322 15.07 -35.78 8.18
CA LYS A 322 16.09 -35.50 9.24
C LYS A 322 16.14 -34.04 9.77
N VAL A 323 15.03 -33.29 9.60
CA VAL A 323 14.87 -31.88 10.01
C VAL A 323 13.51 -31.73 10.69
N GLU A 324 13.44 -30.84 11.67
CA GLU A 324 12.19 -30.46 12.30
C GLU A 324 11.43 -29.51 11.35
N ILE A 325 10.19 -29.86 11.01
CA ILE A 325 9.31 -29.07 10.14
C ILE A 325 8.35 -28.27 11.00
N VAL A 326 8.29 -26.96 10.78
CA VAL A 326 7.39 -26.03 11.47
C VAL A 326 6.33 -25.48 10.51
N GLY A 327 5.33 -24.79 11.04
CA GLY A 327 4.21 -24.24 10.25
C GLY A 327 4.64 -23.32 9.11
N ASP A 328 5.70 -22.56 9.29
CA ASP A 328 6.23 -21.63 8.29
C ASP A 328 6.79 -22.33 7.05
N ASP A 329 7.38 -23.51 7.23
CA ASP A 329 7.96 -24.28 6.12
C ASP A 329 6.89 -24.69 5.10
N PHE A 330 5.62 -24.85 5.53
CA PHE A 330 4.49 -25.15 4.65
C PHE A 330 4.02 -23.94 3.83
N ARG A 331 4.51 -22.73 4.12
CA ARG A 331 4.12 -21.51 3.46
C ARG A 331 5.20 -20.92 2.54
N GLU A 332 6.40 -21.47 2.54
CA GLU A 332 7.45 -21.06 1.61
C GLU A 332 7.09 -21.42 0.17
N GLY A 333 7.11 -20.43 -0.72
CA GLY A 333 6.70 -20.57 -2.11
C GLY A 333 5.18 -20.63 -2.32
N LEU A 334 4.39 -20.34 -1.30
CA LEU A 334 2.93 -20.29 -1.38
C LEU A 334 2.47 -18.93 -1.89
N THR A 335 1.64 -18.92 -2.92
CA THR A 335 0.78 -17.79 -3.27
C THR A 335 -0.66 -18.21 -3.02
N ALA A 336 -1.40 -17.45 -2.20
CA ALA A 336 -2.78 -17.77 -1.86
C ALA A 336 -3.65 -16.51 -1.74
N ILE A 337 -4.91 -16.64 -2.15
CA ILE A 337 -5.94 -15.62 -1.98
C ILE A 337 -7.07 -16.23 -1.19
N ILE A 338 -7.48 -15.54 -0.14
CA ILE A 338 -8.57 -15.93 0.75
C ILE A 338 -9.66 -14.89 0.64
N SER A 339 -10.84 -15.27 0.21
CA SER A 339 -12.02 -14.39 0.15
C SER A 339 -13.15 -15.02 0.94
N ILE A 340 -13.64 -14.30 1.94
CA ILE A 340 -14.80 -14.72 2.72
C ILE A 340 -15.88 -13.65 2.69
N LYS A 341 -17.13 -14.09 2.85
CA LYS A 341 -18.26 -13.19 2.97
C LYS A 341 -18.90 -13.36 4.35
N VAL A 342 -18.93 -12.28 5.12
CA VAL A 342 -19.43 -12.26 6.49
C VAL A 342 -20.56 -11.24 6.59
N GLN A 343 -21.68 -11.62 7.18
CA GLN A 343 -22.84 -10.72 7.31
C GLN A 343 -22.55 -9.56 8.27
N GLU A 344 -21.89 -9.84 9.39
CA GLU A 344 -21.54 -8.85 10.42
C GLU A 344 -20.04 -8.90 10.72
N PRO A 345 -19.16 -8.40 9.83
CA PRO A 345 -17.73 -8.44 10.08
C PRO A 345 -17.33 -7.45 11.18
N GLN A 346 -16.51 -7.95 12.10
CA GLN A 346 -15.94 -7.18 13.20
C GLN A 346 -14.47 -6.93 12.91
N PHE A 347 -14.13 -5.69 12.62
CA PHE A 347 -12.76 -5.28 12.34
C PHE A 347 -12.11 -4.60 13.54
N GLU A 348 -10.78 -4.78 13.67
CA GLU A 348 -9.99 -4.03 14.64
C GLU A 348 -9.72 -2.60 14.12
N GLY A 349 -10.72 -1.73 14.13
CA GLY A 349 -10.59 -0.32 13.73
C GLY A 349 -11.32 0.05 12.44
N GLN A 350 -11.38 1.37 12.18
CA GLN A 350 -12.14 1.95 11.08
C GLN A 350 -11.51 1.65 9.70
N THR A 351 -10.23 1.46 9.62
CA THR A 351 -9.50 1.12 8.39
C THR A 351 -9.73 -0.31 7.90
N LYS A 352 -10.43 -1.14 8.70
CA LYS A 352 -10.85 -2.51 8.36
C LYS A 352 -9.69 -3.45 7.95
N THR A 353 -8.50 -3.21 8.48
CA THR A 353 -7.28 -3.93 8.10
C THR A 353 -7.17 -5.34 8.66
N LYS A 354 -7.88 -5.65 9.77
CA LYS A 354 -7.81 -6.93 10.46
C LYS A 354 -9.19 -7.40 10.92
N LEU A 355 -9.53 -8.67 10.60
CA LEU A 355 -10.80 -9.28 11.02
C LEU A 355 -10.69 -9.93 12.39
N GLY A 356 -11.67 -9.66 13.26
CA GLY A 356 -11.77 -10.20 14.62
C GLY A 356 -12.77 -11.37 14.82
N ASN A 357 -13.66 -11.62 13.87
CA ASN A 357 -14.70 -12.64 13.97
C ASN A 357 -14.14 -14.05 14.27
N SER A 358 -14.46 -14.64 15.42
CA SER A 358 -13.96 -15.96 15.83
C SER A 358 -14.54 -17.12 15.01
N ASP A 359 -15.77 -17.02 14.53
CA ASP A 359 -16.48 -17.99 13.69
C ASP A 359 -15.84 -18.11 12.30
N ALA A 360 -15.30 -17.03 11.73
CA ALA A 360 -14.58 -17.03 10.47
C ALA A 360 -13.37 -17.97 10.49
N MET A 361 -12.66 -18.10 11.63
CA MET A 361 -11.54 -19.04 11.77
C MET A 361 -11.99 -20.48 11.54
N GLY A 362 -13.09 -20.87 12.19
CA GLY A 362 -13.62 -22.22 12.08
C GLY A 362 -14.18 -22.54 10.69
N ALA A 363 -14.84 -21.57 10.08
CA ALA A 363 -15.39 -21.72 8.74
C ALA A 363 -14.30 -21.97 7.71
N VAL A 364 -13.25 -21.14 7.69
CA VAL A 364 -12.11 -21.29 6.78
C VAL A 364 -11.32 -22.58 7.07
N ASP A 365 -11.04 -22.87 8.35
CA ASP A 365 -10.30 -24.08 8.73
C ASP A 365 -11.00 -25.37 8.26
N THR A 366 -12.31 -25.45 8.40
CA THR A 366 -13.08 -26.63 7.96
C THR A 366 -13.12 -26.74 6.44
N SER A 367 -13.55 -25.68 5.75
CA SER A 367 -13.69 -25.69 4.29
C SER A 367 -12.35 -25.99 3.59
N VAL A 368 -11.27 -25.34 4.00
CA VAL A 368 -9.94 -25.57 3.43
C VAL A 368 -9.44 -26.99 3.71
N SER A 369 -9.59 -27.49 4.94
CA SER A 369 -9.09 -28.82 5.29
C SER A 369 -9.77 -29.94 4.52
N GLU A 370 -11.09 -29.86 4.34
CA GLU A 370 -11.88 -30.88 3.63
C GLU A 370 -11.48 -30.95 2.14
N ILE A 371 -11.44 -29.78 1.47
CA ILE A 371 -11.19 -29.73 0.03
C ILE A 371 -9.71 -30.00 -0.28
N LEU A 372 -8.81 -29.43 0.50
CA LEU A 372 -7.37 -29.64 0.31
C LEU A 372 -6.98 -31.11 0.53
N ASN A 373 -7.58 -31.79 1.52
CA ASN A 373 -7.31 -33.22 1.75
C ASN A 373 -7.70 -34.05 0.52
N ASN A 374 -8.88 -33.82 -0.04
CA ASN A 374 -9.34 -34.50 -1.26
C ASN A 374 -8.39 -34.23 -2.43
N TYR A 375 -8.00 -32.96 -2.63
CA TYR A 375 -7.06 -32.59 -3.68
C TYR A 375 -5.73 -33.34 -3.59
N LEU A 376 -5.14 -33.42 -2.36
CA LEU A 376 -3.86 -34.09 -2.15
C LEU A 376 -3.94 -35.60 -2.42
N GLU A 377 -5.07 -36.24 -2.10
CA GLU A 377 -5.29 -37.67 -2.37
C GLU A 377 -5.51 -37.94 -3.86
N GLU A 378 -6.19 -37.04 -4.56
CA GLU A 378 -6.45 -37.13 -6.01
C GLU A 378 -5.23 -36.79 -6.86
N ASN A 379 -4.32 -35.92 -6.35
CA ASN A 379 -3.15 -35.40 -7.07
C ASN A 379 -1.82 -35.72 -6.37
N PRO A 380 -1.44 -37.01 -6.29
CA PRO A 380 -0.28 -37.45 -5.49
C PRO A 380 1.08 -36.95 -6.03
N LYS A 381 1.18 -36.56 -7.29
CA LYS A 381 2.40 -35.98 -7.88
C LYS A 381 2.60 -34.55 -7.37
N GLU A 382 1.57 -33.74 -7.46
CA GLU A 382 1.52 -32.36 -6.99
C GLU A 382 1.72 -32.31 -5.47
N ALA A 383 1.02 -33.18 -4.73
CA ALA A 383 1.19 -33.33 -3.28
C ALA A 383 2.63 -33.63 -2.88
N ARG A 384 3.29 -34.53 -3.63
CA ARG A 384 4.71 -34.85 -3.42
C ARG A 384 5.61 -33.65 -3.71
N ALA A 385 5.36 -32.91 -4.78
CA ALA A 385 6.13 -31.70 -5.12
C ALA A 385 6.03 -30.64 -4.00
N ILE A 386 4.81 -30.40 -3.49
CA ILE A 386 4.58 -29.49 -2.36
C ILE A 386 5.35 -29.96 -1.11
N VAL A 387 5.24 -31.24 -0.72
CA VAL A 387 5.93 -31.76 0.47
C VAL A 387 7.45 -31.71 0.31
N GLN A 388 7.99 -31.96 -0.89
CA GLN A 388 9.42 -31.80 -1.16
C GLN A 388 9.87 -30.34 -0.98
N LYS A 389 9.08 -29.37 -1.44
CA LYS A 389 9.35 -27.95 -1.21
C LYS A 389 9.37 -27.63 0.29
N VAL A 390 8.43 -28.14 1.07
CA VAL A 390 8.37 -27.99 2.54
C VAL A 390 9.66 -28.53 3.21
N ILE A 391 10.13 -29.69 2.79
CA ILE A 391 11.38 -30.27 3.32
C ILE A 391 12.59 -29.38 3.00
N LEU A 392 12.66 -28.86 1.75
CA LEU A 392 13.74 -27.94 1.34
C LEU A 392 13.68 -26.62 2.14
N ALA A 393 12.47 -26.09 2.38
CA ALA A 393 12.26 -24.91 3.21
C ALA A 393 12.76 -25.13 4.64
N ALA A 394 12.42 -26.25 5.27
CA ALA A 394 12.88 -26.61 6.61
C ALA A 394 14.43 -26.70 6.70
N GLN A 395 15.07 -27.30 5.67
CA GLN A 395 16.52 -27.37 5.57
C GLN A 395 17.15 -25.98 5.43
N ALA A 396 16.59 -25.14 4.55
CA ALA A 396 17.04 -23.77 4.33
C ALA A 396 16.90 -22.92 5.60
N ARG A 397 15.76 -23.00 6.29
CA ARG A 397 15.51 -22.34 7.58
C ARG A 397 16.54 -22.77 8.65
N GLN A 398 16.83 -24.07 8.76
CA GLN A 398 17.84 -24.55 9.70
C GLN A 398 19.24 -24.00 9.37
N ALA A 399 19.60 -23.93 8.09
CA ALA A 399 20.86 -23.33 7.64
C ALA A 399 20.91 -21.83 7.95
N ALA A 400 19.82 -21.10 7.67
CA ALA A 400 19.69 -19.66 7.96
C ALA A 400 19.79 -19.38 9.47
N ARG A 401 19.15 -20.21 10.31
CA ARG A 401 19.27 -20.08 11.77
C ARG A 401 20.73 -20.25 12.24
N LYS A 402 21.44 -21.25 11.75
CA LYS A 402 22.86 -21.43 12.07
C LYS A 402 23.71 -20.25 11.63
N ALA A 403 23.44 -19.69 10.43
CA ALA A 403 24.14 -18.51 9.94
C ALA A 403 23.88 -17.27 10.82
N ARG A 404 22.62 -17.03 11.21
CA ARG A 404 22.24 -15.95 12.15
C ARG A 404 22.94 -16.07 13.51
N GLU A 405 22.92 -17.27 14.10
CA GLU A 405 23.59 -17.52 15.38
C GLU A 405 25.11 -17.26 15.31
N MET A 406 25.77 -17.63 14.20
CA MET A 406 27.19 -17.33 13.99
C MET A 406 27.47 -15.82 13.89
N VAL A 407 26.61 -15.06 13.23
CA VAL A 407 26.73 -13.58 13.16
C VAL A 407 26.55 -12.95 14.54
N GLN A 408 25.54 -13.37 15.30
CA GLN A 408 25.30 -12.86 16.64
C GLN A 408 26.47 -13.17 17.62
N ARG A 409 27.03 -14.39 17.58
CA ARG A 409 28.18 -14.76 18.42
C ARG A 409 29.42 -13.95 18.10
N LYS A 410 29.70 -13.65 16.82
CA LYS A 410 30.83 -12.80 16.42
C LYS A 410 30.68 -11.36 16.94
N ASN A 411 29.49 -10.79 16.91
CA ASN A 411 29.21 -9.43 17.39
C ASN A 411 29.39 -9.31 18.92
N VAL A 412 29.04 -10.34 19.69
CA VAL A 412 29.21 -10.36 21.15
C VAL A 412 30.70 -10.49 21.55
N MET A 413 31.51 -11.20 20.77
CA MET A 413 32.94 -11.38 21.06
C MET A 413 33.84 -10.20 20.64
N SER A 414 33.39 -9.32 19.72
CA SER A 414 34.21 -8.20 19.20
C SER A 414 34.08 -6.87 19.97
N GLY A 415 33.31 -6.83 21.06
CA GLY A 415 33.32 -5.72 22.05
C GLY A 415 32.81 -4.34 21.58
N THR A 416 32.61 -4.13 20.28
CA THR A 416 32.08 -2.88 19.69
C THR A 416 31.01 -3.22 18.68
N GLY A 417 29.82 -3.56 19.10
CA GLY A 417 28.71 -4.11 18.33
C GLY A 417 28.28 -3.41 17.02
N LEU A 418 28.96 -2.35 16.58
CA LEU A 418 28.59 -1.59 15.39
C LEU A 418 29.53 -1.85 14.20
N PRO A 419 29.03 -1.77 12.96
CA PRO A 419 29.88 -1.93 11.77
C PRO A 419 31.02 -0.89 11.73
N GLY A 420 32.24 -1.32 11.46
CA GLY A 420 33.40 -0.41 11.38
C GLY A 420 33.27 0.72 10.34
N LYS A 421 32.38 0.55 9.36
CA LYS A 421 32.07 1.56 8.34
C LYS A 421 31.04 2.59 8.80
N LEU A 422 30.25 2.31 9.83
CA LEU A 422 29.23 3.20 10.33
C LEU A 422 29.85 4.43 10.98
N ALA A 423 29.53 5.61 10.47
CA ALA A 423 29.75 6.85 11.17
C ALA A 423 28.49 7.20 11.96
N ASP A 424 28.44 6.77 13.23
CA ASP A 424 27.27 6.91 14.09
C ASP A 424 27.03 8.36 14.55
N CYS A 425 25.81 8.66 15.02
CA CYS A 425 25.44 9.92 15.64
C CYS A 425 25.61 9.84 17.17
N SER A 426 25.62 11.01 17.82
CA SER A 426 25.82 11.09 19.27
C SER A 426 24.53 10.97 20.08
N SER A 427 23.37 11.34 19.51
CA SER A 427 22.07 11.17 20.15
C SER A 427 21.73 9.67 20.26
N ARG A 428 21.03 9.32 21.34
CA ARG A 428 20.49 7.98 21.56
C ARG A 428 18.96 7.93 21.47
N ASP A 429 18.34 9.06 21.22
CA ASP A 429 16.91 9.14 20.97
C ASP A 429 16.63 8.74 19.52
N ALA A 430 16.09 7.54 19.32
CA ALA A 430 15.79 7.02 18.00
C ALA A 430 14.84 7.91 17.21
N THR A 431 13.97 8.66 17.88
CA THR A 431 12.97 9.53 17.23
C THR A 431 13.61 10.75 16.55
N GLU A 432 14.76 11.20 17.05
CA GLU A 432 15.56 12.28 16.46
C GLU A 432 16.58 11.75 15.45
N CYS A 433 16.99 10.48 15.56
CA CYS A 433 18.11 9.92 14.82
C CYS A 433 17.74 9.49 13.40
N GLU A 434 18.65 9.75 12.46
CA GLU A 434 18.54 9.45 11.05
C GLU A 434 19.73 8.60 10.59
N LEU A 435 19.45 7.52 9.81
CA LEU A 435 20.49 6.72 9.18
C LEU A 435 20.46 6.93 7.67
N TYR A 436 21.54 7.43 7.09
CA TYR A 436 21.74 7.49 5.65
C TYR A 436 22.45 6.25 5.15
N LEU A 437 21.80 5.50 4.26
CA LEU A 437 22.38 4.43 3.46
C LEU A 437 22.92 5.05 2.17
N VAL A 438 24.24 5.21 2.09
CA VAL A 438 24.89 6.01 1.03
C VAL A 438 25.61 5.08 0.05
N GLU A 439 25.41 5.31 -1.23
CA GLU A 439 26.13 4.58 -2.28
C GLU A 439 27.60 4.98 -2.33
N GLY A 440 28.47 3.99 -2.12
CA GLY A 440 29.91 4.12 -2.28
C GLY A 440 30.64 4.86 -1.16
N ASP A 441 31.94 4.62 -1.10
CA ASP A 441 32.82 5.22 -0.08
C ASP A 441 33.09 6.72 -0.36
N SER A 442 33.02 7.16 -1.64
CA SER A 442 33.26 8.57 -2.02
C SER A 442 32.15 9.49 -1.51
N ALA A 443 30.90 9.21 -1.91
CA ALA A 443 29.75 9.96 -1.44
C ALA A 443 29.56 9.81 0.08
N GLY A 444 29.83 8.60 0.63
CA GLY A 444 29.89 8.35 2.05
C GLY A 444 30.90 9.23 2.80
N GLY A 445 32.04 9.53 2.18
CA GLY A 445 33.07 10.45 2.71
C GLY A 445 32.57 11.90 2.81
N SER A 446 31.96 12.41 1.72
CA SER A 446 31.36 13.76 1.70
C SER A 446 30.20 13.86 2.70
N ALA A 447 29.32 12.84 2.76
CA ALA A 447 28.22 12.80 3.71
C ALA A 447 28.68 12.77 5.18
N LYS A 448 29.75 12.01 5.50
CA LYS A 448 30.34 11.97 6.84
C LYS A 448 30.89 13.33 7.30
N GLN A 449 31.42 14.12 6.37
CA GLN A 449 31.95 15.46 6.65
C GLN A 449 30.83 16.49 6.77
N GLY A 450 29.82 16.43 5.88
CA GLY A 450 28.73 17.42 5.80
C GLY A 450 27.61 17.24 6.84
N ARG A 451 27.43 16.05 7.43
CA ARG A 451 26.31 15.70 8.32
C ARG A 451 26.28 16.48 9.64
N ASP A 452 25.13 16.58 10.24
CA ASP A 452 25.01 16.89 11.67
C ASP A 452 25.32 15.64 12.50
N ARG A 453 26.45 15.67 13.21
CA ARG A 453 26.93 14.54 14.04
C ARG A 453 26.04 14.25 15.25
N LYS A 454 25.15 15.16 15.61
CA LYS A 454 24.27 14.98 16.75
C LYS A 454 23.25 13.87 16.46
N PHE A 455 22.58 13.90 15.30
CA PHE A 455 21.45 13.03 15.01
C PHE A 455 21.56 12.28 13.68
N GLN A 456 22.55 12.55 12.81
CA GLN A 456 22.71 11.88 11.53
C GLN A 456 23.85 10.86 11.56
N ALA A 457 23.55 9.61 11.21
CA ALA A 457 24.48 8.52 11.01
C ALA A 457 24.64 8.21 9.53
N ILE A 458 25.83 7.80 9.09
CA ILE A 458 26.15 7.46 7.70
C ILE A 458 26.68 6.04 7.63
N LEU A 459 26.06 5.20 6.81
CA LEU A 459 26.51 3.86 6.46
C LEU A 459 26.77 3.80 4.95
N PRO A 460 28.03 3.84 4.50
CA PRO A 460 28.35 3.63 3.09
C PRO A 460 28.15 2.15 2.73
N LEU A 461 27.50 1.91 1.59
CA LEU A 461 27.30 0.59 1.00
C LEU A 461 28.24 0.43 -0.20
N ARG A 462 28.93 -0.71 -0.30
CA ARG A 462 29.87 -0.97 -1.41
C ARG A 462 29.16 -1.65 -2.57
N GLY A 463 28.78 -0.86 -3.56
CA GLY A 463 28.21 -1.34 -4.80
C GLY A 463 26.83 -1.99 -4.64
N LYS A 464 26.48 -2.85 -5.58
CA LYS A 464 25.20 -3.54 -5.63
C LYS A 464 25.11 -4.59 -4.53
N ILE A 465 24.15 -4.45 -3.61
CA ILE A 465 23.89 -5.46 -2.59
C ILE A 465 23.28 -6.72 -3.22
N LEU A 466 23.26 -7.81 -2.44
CA LEU A 466 22.64 -9.06 -2.87
C LEU A 466 21.16 -8.84 -3.23
N ASN A 467 20.74 -9.35 -4.40
CA ASN A 467 19.33 -9.40 -4.76
C ASN A 467 18.64 -10.50 -3.91
N VAL A 468 17.89 -10.06 -2.91
CA VAL A 468 17.23 -10.96 -1.95
C VAL A 468 15.99 -11.67 -2.53
N GLU A 469 15.47 -11.21 -3.66
CA GLU A 469 14.37 -11.89 -4.36
C GLU A 469 14.81 -13.26 -4.91
N LYS A 470 16.10 -13.36 -5.32
CA LYS A 470 16.70 -14.58 -5.92
C LYS A 470 17.51 -15.41 -4.92
N ALA A 471 17.85 -14.84 -3.78
CA ALA A 471 18.81 -15.46 -2.87
C ALA A 471 18.12 -16.34 -1.83
N GLN A 472 18.75 -17.48 -1.54
CA GLN A 472 18.36 -18.29 -0.38
C GLN A 472 18.61 -17.52 0.92
N GLU A 473 17.75 -17.67 1.90
CA GLU A 473 17.75 -16.89 3.15
C GLU A 473 19.11 -16.91 3.88
N HIS A 474 19.80 -18.05 3.94
CA HIS A 474 21.10 -18.13 4.62
C HIS A 474 22.16 -17.21 3.97
N ARG A 475 22.16 -17.06 2.63
CA ARG A 475 23.09 -16.19 1.91
C ARG A 475 22.84 -14.70 2.21
N ILE A 476 21.60 -14.33 2.53
CA ILE A 476 21.24 -12.96 2.90
C ILE A 476 21.97 -12.58 4.20
N TYR A 477 21.95 -13.48 5.20
CA TYR A 477 22.67 -13.27 6.46
C TYR A 477 24.19 -13.46 6.37
N GLU A 478 24.71 -14.02 5.28
CA GLU A 478 26.14 -14.09 4.99
C GLU A 478 26.66 -12.86 4.26
N ASN A 479 25.78 -12.10 3.58
CA ASN A 479 26.16 -10.89 2.87
C ASN A 479 26.61 -9.78 3.83
N GLU A 480 27.80 -9.23 3.62
CA GLU A 480 28.39 -8.24 4.55
C GLU A 480 27.61 -6.91 4.58
N GLU A 481 27.14 -6.42 3.43
CA GLU A 481 26.42 -5.14 3.39
C GLU A 481 25.06 -5.25 4.09
N ILE A 482 24.36 -6.38 3.92
CA ILE A 482 23.10 -6.67 4.64
C ILE A 482 23.34 -6.80 6.14
N LYS A 483 24.39 -7.52 6.55
CA LYS A 483 24.79 -7.59 7.97
C LYS A 483 25.05 -6.23 8.57
N ASN A 484 25.76 -5.37 7.82
CA ASN A 484 26.08 -4.02 8.27
C ASN A 484 24.80 -3.19 8.44
N MET A 485 23.84 -3.30 7.53
CA MET A 485 22.53 -2.61 7.66
C MET A 485 21.77 -3.10 8.90
N ILE A 486 21.59 -4.42 9.07
CA ILE A 486 20.89 -5.00 10.22
C ILE A 486 21.55 -4.58 11.53
N THR A 487 22.89 -4.66 11.61
CA THR A 487 23.64 -4.29 12.81
C THR A 487 23.56 -2.79 13.10
N ALA A 488 23.63 -1.95 12.07
CA ALA A 488 23.50 -0.50 12.22
C ALA A 488 22.11 -0.09 12.74
N LEU A 489 21.05 -0.70 12.19
CA LEU A 489 19.67 -0.46 12.60
C LEU A 489 19.41 -0.89 14.06
N GLY A 490 20.17 -1.87 14.57
CA GLY A 490 20.01 -2.41 15.91
C GLY A 490 18.81 -3.34 16.09
N VAL A 491 18.08 -3.62 15.02
CA VAL A 491 16.93 -4.51 15.05
C VAL A 491 17.36 -5.98 15.19
N LYS A 492 16.53 -6.78 15.83
CA LYS A 492 16.66 -8.23 15.88
C LYS A 492 15.52 -8.88 15.14
N PHE A 493 15.80 -9.99 14.48
CA PHE A 493 14.78 -10.85 13.91
C PHE A 493 14.32 -11.87 14.95
N GLY A 494 13.01 -12.08 15.02
CA GLY A 494 12.36 -13.04 15.89
C GLY A 494 11.97 -12.45 17.25
N THR A 495 10.68 -12.38 17.50
CA THR A 495 10.08 -12.23 18.83
C THR A 495 9.79 -13.61 19.42
N GLU A 496 9.33 -13.70 20.68
CA GLU A 496 8.89 -14.97 21.27
C GLU A 496 7.65 -15.52 20.54
N GLU A 497 6.84 -14.65 19.95
CA GLU A 497 5.58 -14.98 19.28
C GLU A 497 5.76 -15.23 17.78
N ASP A 498 6.66 -14.52 17.11
CA ASP A 498 6.93 -14.64 15.66
C ASP A 498 8.44 -14.60 15.35
N PRO A 499 9.03 -15.73 14.88
CA PRO A 499 10.43 -15.78 14.51
C PRO A 499 10.86 -14.86 13.35
N LYS A 500 9.91 -14.31 12.58
CA LYS A 500 10.16 -13.40 11.46
C LYS A 500 9.91 -11.93 11.79
N ALA A 501 9.16 -11.64 12.86
CA ALA A 501 8.88 -10.27 13.28
C ALA A 501 10.14 -9.51 13.66
N LEU A 502 10.11 -8.19 13.48
CA LEU A 502 11.18 -7.31 13.90
C LEU A 502 10.96 -6.83 15.34
N ASP A 503 12.00 -6.95 16.17
CA ASP A 503 12.02 -6.29 17.47
C ASP A 503 12.27 -4.78 17.26
N MET A 504 11.18 -4.02 17.15
CA MET A 504 11.20 -2.58 16.89
C MET A 504 11.64 -1.76 18.10
N GLU A 505 11.59 -2.30 19.33
CA GLU A 505 12.00 -1.58 20.55
C GLU A 505 13.48 -1.20 20.54
N LYS A 506 14.28 -1.93 19.76
CA LYS A 506 15.74 -1.71 19.65
C LYS A 506 16.14 -0.92 18.41
N LEU A 507 15.16 -0.49 17.62
CA LEU A 507 15.44 0.35 16.45
C LEU A 507 16.14 1.65 16.88
N ARG A 508 17.27 1.95 16.23
CA ARG A 508 18.13 3.08 16.59
C ARG A 508 17.81 4.36 15.82
N TYR A 509 17.09 4.29 14.72
CA TYR A 509 16.81 5.40 13.82
C TYR A 509 15.36 5.34 13.33
N HIS A 510 14.58 6.37 13.59
CA HIS A 510 13.21 6.49 13.08
C HIS A 510 13.13 7.16 11.70
N LYS A 511 14.30 7.49 11.10
CA LYS A 511 14.41 7.83 9.69
C LYS A 511 15.57 7.06 9.06
N ILE A 512 15.25 6.23 8.09
CA ILE A 512 16.23 5.49 7.31
C ILE A 512 16.15 6.06 5.89
N ILE A 513 17.21 6.67 5.41
CA ILE A 513 17.23 7.46 4.20
C ILE A 513 18.15 6.80 3.18
N ILE A 514 17.60 6.34 2.08
CA ILE A 514 18.36 5.79 0.96
C ILE A 514 18.86 6.97 0.13
N MET A 515 20.17 7.07 -0.05
CA MET A 515 20.83 8.14 -0.78
C MET A 515 21.79 7.52 -1.82
N THR A 516 21.33 7.41 -3.06
CA THR A 516 22.04 6.84 -4.20
C THR A 516 22.28 7.89 -5.28
N ASP A 517 23.21 7.61 -6.16
CA ASP A 517 23.50 8.44 -7.34
C ASP A 517 22.26 8.56 -8.26
N ALA A 518 22.20 9.63 -9.03
CA ALA A 518 21.07 9.91 -9.93
C ALA A 518 21.21 9.19 -11.30
N ASP A 519 22.03 8.15 -11.36
CA ASP A 519 22.28 7.37 -12.57
C ASP A 519 21.53 6.00 -12.56
N ILE A 520 21.75 5.21 -13.61
CA ILE A 520 21.12 3.89 -13.78
C ILE A 520 21.57 2.92 -12.68
N ASP A 521 22.85 2.94 -12.29
CA ASP A 521 23.40 2.05 -11.27
C ASP A 521 22.85 2.42 -9.88
N GLY A 522 22.77 3.71 -9.55
CA GLY A 522 22.15 4.19 -8.31
C GLY A 522 20.65 3.84 -8.21
N SER A 523 19.93 3.91 -9.32
CA SER A 523 18.54 3.47 -9.40
C SER A 523 18.41 1.97 -9.15
N HIS A 524 19.32 1.15 -9.68
CA HIS A 524 19.36 -0.29 -9.42
C HIS A 524 19.71 -0.60 -7.96
N ILE A 525 20.70 0.08 -7.37
CA ILE A 525 21.08 -0.08 -5.96
C ILE A 525 19.90 0.28 -5.05
N ARG A 526 19.22 1.38 -5.33
CA ARG A 526 17.99 1.78 -4.62
C ARG A 526 16.92 0.70 -4.69
N THR A 527 16.69 0.12 -5.86
CA THR A 527 15.71 -0.97 -6.04
C THR A 527 16.10 -2.21 -5.24
N LEU A 528 17.38 -2.60 -5.22
CA LEU A 528 17.88 -3.72 -4.40
C LEU A 528 17.65 -3.47 -2.90
N ILE A 529 17.92 -2.26 -2.42
CA ILE A 529 17.70 -1.87 -1.03
C ILE A 529 16.19 -1.90 -0.70
N LEU A 530 15.35 -1.36 -1.58
CA LEU A 530 13.89 -1.40 -1.41
C LEU A 530 13.36 -2.84 -1.39
N THR A 531 13.88 -3.72 -2.25
CA THR A 531 13.54 -5.15 -2.25
C THR A 531 13.85 -5.79 -0.90
N PHE A 532 15.05 -5.49 -0.35
CA PHE A 532 15.43 -5.99 0.97
C PHE A 532 14.49 -5.52 2.08
N PHE A 533 14.19 -4.22 2.14
CA PHE A 533 13.26 -3.70 3.15
C PHE A 533 11.85 -4.26 2.98
N PHE A 534 11.35 -4.37 1.75
CA PHE A 534 10.03 -4.91 1.48
C PHE A 534 9.91 -6.39 1.91
N ARG A 535 10.93 -7.23 1.62
CA ARG A 535 10.89 -8.67 1.90
C ARG A 535 11.20 -9.02 3.36
N TYR A 536 12.08 -8.28 4.02
CA TYR A 536 12.64 -8.67 5.33
C TYR A 536 12.39 -7.66 6.46
N MET A 537 12.01 -6.44 6.15
CA MET A 537 11.81 -5.36 7.12
C MET A 537 10.58 -4.50 6.78
N LYS A 538 9.49 -5.14 6.36
CA LYS A 538 8.27 -4.45 5.92
C LYS A 538 7.72 -3.53 7.01
N ASP A 539 7.83 -3.92 8.29
CA ASP A 539 7.41 -3.11 9.43
C ASP A 539 8.03 -1.70 9.43
N LEU A 540 9.26 -1.55 8.93
CA LEU A 540 9.89 -0.22 8.82
C LEU A 540 9.24 0.66 7.76
N ILE A 541 8.69 0.07 6.71
CA ILE A 541 7.93 0.79 5.67
C ILE A 541 6.55 1.15 6.23
N ASP A 542 5.86 0.19 6.82
CA ASP A 542 4.49 0.34 7.34
C ASP A 542 4.43 1.39 8.47
N ASN A 543 5.49 1.49 9.30
CA ASN A 543 5.64 2.54 10.32
C ASN A 543 6.18 3.87 9.76
N GLY A 544 6.43 3.97 8.45
CA GLY A 544 6.83 5.21 7.81
C GLY A 544 8.25 5.66 8.09
N TYR A 545 9.17 4.75 8.42
CA TYR A 545 10.57 5.08 8.76
C TYR A 545 11.52 5.07 7.55
N LEU A 546 11.08 4.60 6.37
CA LEU A 546 11.92 4.51 5.18
C LEU A 546 11.68 5.69 4.22
N TYR A 547 12.78 6.31 3.79
CA TYR A 547 12.77 7.48 2.90
C TYR A 547 13.80 7.34 1.78
N ILE A 548 13.57 8.07 0.69
CA ILE A 548 14.51 8.26 -0.41
C ILE A 548 14.91 9.73 -0.43
N ALA A 549 16.21 10.01 -0.41
CA ALA A 549 16.73 11.36 -0.60
C ALA A 549 16.60 11.78 -2.08
N LEU A 550 16.24 13.03 -2.30
CA LEU A 550 16.12 13.63 -3.62
C LEU A 550 17.18 14.74 -3.77
N PRO A 551 18.42 14.41 -4.17
CA PRO A 551 19.44 15.41 -4.44
C PRO A 551 19.10 16.22 -5.69
N PRO A 552 19.61 17.47 -5.84
CA PRO A 552 19.45 18.23 -7.05
C PRO A 552 20.24 17.61 -8.21
N LEU A 553 19.70 17.73 -9.42
CA LEU A 553 20.35 17.26 -10.65
C LEU A 553 21.27 18.32 -11.25
N TYR A 554 21.00 19.60 -10.99
CA TYR A 554 21.70 20.72 -11.60
C TYR A 554 22.13 21.76 -10.60
N LEU A 555 23.31 22.35 -10.81
CA LEU A 555 23.77 23.58 -10.21
C LEU A 555 23.89 24.66 -11.29
N LEU A 556 23.22 25.78 -11.11
CA LEU A 556 23.22 26.93 -11.98
C LEU A 556 23.95 28.10 -11.31
N LYS A 557 24.88 28.73 -12.02
CA LYS A 557 25.72 29.81 -11.50
C LYS A 557 25.67 31.03 -12.40
N LYS A 558 25.48 32.21 -11.79
CA LYS A 558 25.71 33.49 -12.46
C LYS A 558 26.42 34.45 -11.52
N GLY A 559 27.69 34.73 -11.79
CA GLY A 559 28.55 35.52 -10.92
C GLY A 559 28.73 34.85 -9.55
N LYS A 560 28.20 35.47 -8.48
CA LYS A 560 28.24 34.92 -7.11
C LYS A 560 26.96 34.20 -6.71
N GLN A 561 25.95 34.20 -7.56
CA GLN A 561 24.67 33.54 -7.29
C GLN A 561 24.73 32.07 -7.73
N GLU A 562 24.37 31.17 -6.80
CA GLU A 562 24.22 29.74 -7.04
C GLU A 562 22.79 29.32 -6.75
N ARG A 563 22.21 28.51 -7.62
CA ARG A 563 20.88 27.93 -7.48
C ARG A 563 20.92 26.46 -7.90
N TYR A 564 20.06 25.67 -7.28
CA TYR A 564 19.93 24.25 -7.58
C TYR A 564 18.59 23.97 -8.29
N ALA A 565 18.55 22.95 -9.14
CA ALA A 565 17.35 22.50 -9.81
C ALA A 565 17.24 20.97 -9.75
N TRP A 566 16.03 20.47 -9.58
CA TRP A 566 15.74 19.04 -9.37
C TRP A 566 15.11 18.35 -10.60
N SER A 567 14.70 19.12 -11.60
CA SER A 567 14.14 18.63 -12.87
C SER A 567 14.59 19.52 -14.04
N GLU A 568 14.32 19.06 -15.26
CA GLU A 568 14.56 19.88 -16.47
C GLU A 568 13.73 21.15 -16.45
N ASP A 569 12.44 21.06 -16.11
CA ASP A 569 11.53 22.21 -16.04
C ASP A 569 12.02 23.23 -14.99
N ASP A 570 12.49 22.71 -13.85
CA ASP A 570 13.07 23.54 -12.79
C ASP A 570 14.38 24.20 -13.24
N ARG A 571 15.21 23.47 -13.98
CA ARG A 571 16.43 24.01 -14.62
C ARG A 571 16.10 25.19 -15.54
N GLU A 572 15.14 25.02 -16.44
CA GLU A 572 14.75 26.08 -17.38
C GLU A 572 14.18 27.30 -16.65
N ARG A 573 13.35 27.08 -15.64
CA ARG A 573 12.79 28.15 -14.82
C ARG A 573 13.91 28.93 -14.10
N VAL A 574 14.79 28.23 -13.41
CA VAL A 574 15.92 28.83 -12.66
C VAL A 574 16.91 29.50 -13.60
N THR A 575 17.14 28.95 -14.81
CA THR A 575 18.00 29.60 -15.83
C THR A 575 17.41 30.95 -16.24
N ARG A 576 16.12 31.04 -16.51
CA ARG A 576 15.44 32.30 -16.88
C ARG A 576 15.47 33.30 -15.72
N GLU A 577 15.21 32.86 -14.48
CA GLU A 577 15.28 33.72 -13.30
C GLU A 577 16.69 34.31 -13.10
N LEU A 578 17.75 33.50 -13.23
CA LEU A 578 19.13 33.96 -13.11
C LEU A 578 19.57 34.84 -14.30
N ALA A 579 19.11 34.52 -15.51
CA ALA A 579 19.41 35.30 -16.70
C ALA A 579 18.82 36.73 -16.59
N GLY A 580 17.63 36.89 -16.04
CA GLY A 580 16.93 38.17 -16.00
C GLY A 580 16.81 38.75 -17.41
N ASP A 581 17.17 40.03 -17.58
CA ASP A 581 17.22 40.71 -18.90
C ASP A 581 18.45 40.28 -19.75
N GLY A 582 19.32 39.41 -19.25
CA GLY A 582 20.53 38.93 -19.94
C GLY A 582 20.27 37.67 -20.78
N LYS A 583 21.30 37.25 -21.55
CA LYS A 583 21.22 35.99 -22.31
C LYS A 583 21.32 34.78 -21.37
N GLU A 584 20.52 33.77 -21.61
CA GLU A 584 20.54 32.49 -20.86
C GLU A 584 21.92 31.79 -20.93
N GLU A 585 22.64 31.95 -22.04
CA GLU A 585 24.02 31.45 -22.22
C GLU A 585 25.02 31.99 -21.19
N SER A 586 24.68 33.08 -20.48
CA SER A 586 25.54 33.65 -19.42
C SER A 586 25.43 32.90 -18.08
N VAL A 587 24.51 31.95 -17.98
CA VAL A 587 24.30 31.11 -16.79
C VAL A 587 25.14 29.85 -16.95
N GLY A 588 26.12 29.66 -16.07
CA GLY A 588 26.90 28.42 -16.02
C GLY A 588 26.05 27.27 -15.48
N LEU A 589 26.04 26.14 -16.18
CA LEU A 589 25.33 24.93 -15.82
C LEU A 589 26.32 23.82 -15.48
N GLN A 590 26.15 23.20 -14.32
CA GLN A 590 26.82 21.97 -13.94
C GLN A 590 25.74 20.91 -13.66
N ARG A 591 25.83 19.78 -14.34
CA ARG A 591 24.98 18.61 -14.07
C ARG A 591 25.70 17.67 -13.14
N TYR A 592 25.04 17.23 -12.08
CA TYR A 592 25.55 16.20 -11.17
C TYR A 592 25.14 14.82 -11.69
N LYS A 593 26.13 13.95 -11.91
CA LYS A 593 25.90 12.54 -12.26
C LYS A 593 25.92 11.62 -11.05
N GLY A 594 26.61 12.06 -9.98
CA GLY A 594 26.69 11.31 -8.74
C GLY A 594 26.92 12.21 -7.53
N LEU A 595 26.54 11.71 -6.36
CA LEU A 595 26.70 12.37 -5.07
C LEU A 595 28.16 12.65 -4.70
N GLY A 596 29.09 11.84 -5.25
CA GLY A 596 30.52 12.01 -5.07
C GLY A 596 31.09 13.27 -5.73
N GLU A 597 30.34 13.91 -6.65
CA GLU A 597 30.71 15.18 -7.28
C GLU A 597 30.38 16.39 -6.40
N MET A 598 29.54 16.20 -5.35
CA MET A 598 29.19 17.23 -4.40
C MET A 598 30.22 17.31 -3.27
N ASN A 599 30.65 18.52 -2.94
CA ASN A 599 31.42 18.72 -1.73
C ASN A 599 30.51 18.59 -0.47
N PRO A 600 31.10 18.44 0.73
CA PRO A 600 30.32 18.24 1.97
C PRO A 600 29.29 19.35 2.26
N GLU A 601 29.59 20.61 1.95
CA GLU A 601 28.71 21.75 2.17
C GLU A 601 27.52 21.74 1.20
N GLN A 602 27.77 21.41 -0.08
CA GLN A 602 26.73 21.27 -1.09
C GLN A 602 25.76 20.13 -0.71
N LEU A 603 26.31 18.98 -0.32
CA LEU A 603 25.51 17.82 0.07
C LEU A 603 24.68 18.11 1.33
N TRP A 604 25.25 18.84 2.30
CA TRP A 604 24.51 19.30 3.48
C TRP A 604 23.35 20.23 3.09
N THR A 605 23.64 21.31 2.39
CA THR A 605 22.66 22.36 2.11
C THR A 605 21.50 21.92 1.22
N THR A 606 21.73 20.93 0.33
CA THR A 606 20.72 20.51 -0.64
C THR A 606 19.99 19.23 -0.26
N THR A 607 20.66 18.30 0.45
CA THR A 607 20.19 16.92 0.57
C THR A 607 20.08 16.43 2.01
N MET A 608 20.89 16.99 2.95
CA MET A 608 20.94 16.46 4.31
C MET A 608 20.36 17.41 5.35
N ASN A 609 20.37 18.73 5.13
CA ASN A 609 19.81 19.70 6.06
C ASN A 609 18.29 19.55 6.18
N PRO A 610 17.72 19.24 7.36
CA PRO A 610 16.29 19.05 7.57
C PRO A 610 15.41 20.22 7.10
N GLU A 611 15.94 21.46 7.12
CA GLU A 611 15.20 22.66 6.75
C GLU A 611 15.00 22.83 5.23
N HIS A 612 15.88 22.23 4.42
CA HIS A 612 15.94 22.49 2.97
C HIS A 612 15.88 21.25 2.10
N ARG A 613 16.14 20.09 2.67
CA ARG A 613 16.15 18.82 1.92
C ARG A 613 14.77 18.36 1.49
N SER A 614 14.72 17.67 0.38
CA SER A 614 13.53 16.94 -0.09
C SER A 614 13.70 15.45 0.14
N LEU A 615 12.75 14.83 0.84
CA LEU A 615 12.68 13.39 1.09
C LEU A 615 11.35 12.85 0.56
N LYS A 616 11.41 11.70 -0.12
CA LYS A 616 10.23 10.95 -0.50
C LYS A 616 10.05 9.79 0.47
N GLN A 617 8.97 9.77 1.24
CA GLN A 617 8.62 8.63 2.10
C GLN A 617 8.23 7.44 1.23
N VAL A 618 8.71 6.26 1.60
CA VAL A 618 8.34 5.00 0.94
C VAL A 618 7.07 4.48 1.61
N THR A 619 6.03 4.24 0.81
CA THR A 619 4.74 3.70 1.26
C THR A 619 4.35 2.51 0.41
N ILE A 620 3.61 1.57 0.98
CA ILE A 620 3.00 0.45 0.26
C ILE A 620 1.51 0.76 0.17
N GLU A 621 1.02 0.94 -1.07
CA GLU A 621 -0.39 1.23 -1.34
C GLU A 621 -1.19 -0.06 -1.48
N SER A 622 -0.66 -1.02 -2.24
CA SER A 622 -1.15 -2.39 -2.37
C SER A 622 0.00 -3.36 -2.15
N ALA A 623 -0.13 -4.23 -1.15
CA ALA A 623 0.91 -5.24 -0.87
C ALA A 623 0.99 -6.27 -2.00
N ALA A 624 -0.14 -6.61 -2.62
CA ALA A 624 -0.20 -7.54 -3.75
C ALA A 624 0.51 -6.99 -4.98
N GLU A 625 0.22 -5.73 -5.34
CA GLU A 625 0.87 -5.07 -6.48
C GLU A 625 2.38 -4.87 -6.24
N ALA A 626 2.77 -4.47 -5.02
CA ALA A 626 4.18 -4.34 -4.67
C ALA A 626 4.90 -5.68 -4.77
N ASP A 627 4.30 -6.77 -4.28
CA ASP A 627 4.86 -8.13 -4.43
C ASP A 627 5.01 -8.52 -5.89
N HIS A 628 3.99 -8.30 -6.71
CA HIS A 628 4.03 -8.55 -8.14
C HIS A 628 5.15 -7.77 -8.84
N LEU A 629 5.24 -6.46 -8.58
CA LEU A 629 6.30 -5.61 -9.16
C LEU A 629 7.71 -6.05 -8.77
N PHE A 630 7.95 -6.36 -7.49
CA PHE A 630 9.26 -6.86 -7.06
C PHE A 630 9.57 -8.22 -7.71
N SER A 631 8.59 -9.11 -7.83
CA SER A 631 8.77 -10.41 -8.49
C SER A 631 9.08 -10.27 -9.98
N VAL A 632 8.38 -9.38 -10.69
CA VAL A 632 8.63 -9.10 -12.13
C VAL A 632 10.00 -8.46 -12.34
N LEU A 633 10.31 -7.40 -11.57
CA LEU A 633 11.51 -6.60 -11.78
C LEU A 633 12.77 -7.28 -11.27
N MET A 634 12.69 -7.97 -10.13
CA MET A 634 13.83 -8.51 -9.40
C MET A 634 13.91 -10.03 -9.41
N GLY A 635 12.86 -10.73 -9.85
CA GLY A 635 12.77 -12.20 -9.95
C GLY A 635 13.66 -12.79 -11.06
N ASP A 636 13.67 -14.12 -11.20
CA ASP A 636 14.51 -14.85 -12.15
C ASP A 636 13.99 -14.78 -13.59
N GLU A 637 12.66 -14.72 -13.77
CA GLU A 637 12.02 -14.73 -15.07
C GLU A 637 12.31 -13.46 -15.88
N VAL A 638 12.76 -13.64 -17.13
CA VAL A 638 13.14 -12.54 -18.02
C VAL A 638 11.97 -12.04 -18.85
N ALA A 639 11.08 -12.95 -19.27
CA ALA A 639 10.00 -12.60 -20.19
C ALA A 639 9.00 -11.59 -19.57
N PRO A 640 8.48 -11.77 -18.35
CA PRO A 640 7.58 -10.80 -17.71
C PRO A 640 8.24 -9.43 -17.51
N ARG A 641 9.55 -9.42 -17.19
CA ARG A 641 10.32 -8.18 -17.04
C ARG A 641 10.46 -7.44 -18.34
N ARG A 642 10.72 -8.16 -19.44
CA ARG A 642 10.82 -7.56 -20.79
C ARG A 642 9.47 -6.94 -21.18
N GLU A 643 8.39 -7.67 -21.03
CA GLU A 643 7.04 -7.19 -21.32
C GLU A 643 6.71 -5.93 -20.52
N PHE A 644 7.02 -5.94 -19.22
CA PHE A 644 6.84 -4.76 -18.36
C PHE A 644 7.63 -3.55 -18.87
N ILE A 645 8.91 -3.75 -19.25
CA ILE A 645 9.76 -2.67 -19.77
C ILE A 645 9.19 -2.15 -21.10
N GLU A 646 8.81 -3.02 -22.03
CA GLU A 646 8.26 -2.63 -23.34
C GLU A 646 6.94 -1.84 -23.17
N LYS A 647 6.04 -2.29 -22.29
CA LYS A 647 4.78 -1.61 -22.00
C LYS A 647 4.98 -0.22 -21.37
N ASN A 648 5.99 -0.08 -20.52
CA ASN A 648 6.22 1.14 -19.72
C ASN A 648 7.34 2.03 -20.28
N ALA A 649 8.01 1.65 -21.37
CA ALA A 649 9.16 2.38 -21.93
C ALA A 649 8.81 3.84 -22.27
N LYS A 650 7.61 4.10 -22.73
CA LYS A 650 7.12 5.45 -23.07
C LYS A 650 7.05 6.42 -21.88
N TYR A 651 6.92 5.89 -20.66
CA TYR A 651 6.89 6.69 -19.42
C TYR A 651 8.27 6.86 -18.80
N ALA A 652 9.27 6.12 -19.29
CA ALA A 652 10.61 6.20 -18.77
C ALA A 652 11.27 7.51 -19.22
N LYS A 653 11.59 8.38 -18.28
CA LYS A 653 12.46 9.51 -18.50
C LYS A 653 13.91 8.98 -18.54
N VAL A 654 14.32 8.48 -19.70
CA VAL A 654 15.66 7.95 -19.90
C VAL A 654 16.58 9.09 -20.29
N ASP A 655 17.68 9.20 -19.59
CA ASP A 655 18.74 10.11 -19.91
C ASP A 655 19.64 9.44 -20.95
N VAL A 656 19.47 9.81 -22.23
CA VAL A 656 20.24 9.29 -23.35
C VAL A 656 21.35 10.26 -23.67
#